data_837c30a62ea39749ee29315e5bd5cd19
#
_entry.id   837c30a62ea39749ee29315e5bd5cd19
#
_cell.length_a   1.000
_cell.length_b   1.000
_cell.length_c   1.000
_cell.angle_alpha   90.00
_cell.angle_beta   90.00
_cell.angle_gamma   90.00
#
_symmetry.space_group_name_H-M   'P 1'
#
loop_
_entity.id
_entity.type
_entity.pdbx_description
1 polymer ?
#
loop_
_entity_poly.entity_id
_entity_poly.type
_entity_poly.pdbx_seq_one_letter_code
_entity_poly.pdbx_strand_id
1 'polypeptide(L)'
;MYRKNLLTVLICGSLLCAFTACGATSSDTVSEAVSEEAGENTITFSDSEFNDKTFTGKVDSLDGEEITLSVTIKDGEAIDMNDMAGGQPGGEMPEKPDGDATGEASEKPDGEITGEAPEKPEGDATGEAPGKPDGDATGEAPGKPDGDATGEAPGKPDGDANSEVPEKPDGESQGEPNDGMPTDAEMSTVTVTLTIGNESVLYNSDSEPAALSDIEVGDYLTIELDENSEIKTITIKDTAGEMAGGMGGFGGGSSGVDSYDAVCEFTEDTETTDETYTSTGTDENAIHVYNGANVTLNNPTVTRTSDDSTGGDNSSFYGVGAALLVSDGTTYVNGGTFTTDAAGGAGIFSYDDGVTYVSDALIRTTQDTSGGIHVAGGGTLYAWDLDVETNGGSAAAIRSDRGSGTMVVDGGTYVSNGSGSPAVYCTADITVNDATLTANGSEAVCIEGLNTLRLYDCDLSGAIQENSQNDCNWNVIVYQSMSGDSEVGNGTFTMSGGSITAKNGGMFYTTNTECTFYLSDVDITYADRNDFFLRCTGNANARGWGKTGSNGSDCVFTADNQEMEGDIIYDSISNLDFYMVNGSSLKGAFVDDESCAGNGGDSYCNVYISGDSVWTVTGDSVIKNLYSEGTIVDDSGNTVTIVGNDGTVYAEGSSKYTVTVDSYEASADLSGAADGGTFSDYAVSK
;
A
#
# COMPACT_ATOMS: atom_id res chain seq x y z
N MET A 1 34.90 -39.27 7.34
CA MET A 1 34.53 -40.55 6.71
C MET A 1 33.34 -40.29 5.80
N TYR A 2 33.59 -40.29 4.55
CA TYR A 2 32.86 -40.62 3.34
C TYR A 2 31.42 -41.20 3.45
N ARG A 3 30.46 -40.61 2.73
CA ARG A 3 29.68 -41.11 1.57
C ARG A 3 28.53 -40.15 1.31
N LYS A 4 28.43 -39.43 0.22
CA LYS A 4 28.18 -39.70 -1.25
C LYS A 4 26.91 -40.49 -1.58
N ASN A 5 26.07 -39.81 -2.36
CA ASN A 5 25.17 -40.26 -3.46
C ASN A 5 23.72 -40.65 -3.07
N LEU A 6 22.71 -40.30 -3.83
CA LEU A 6 22.46 -40.75 -5.20
C LEU A 6 21.34 -39.94 -5.88
N LEU A 7 21.61 -39.50 -7.08
CA LEU A 7 20.68 -38.99 -8.11
C LEU A 7 19.84 -40.16 -8.66
N THR A 8 18.52 -40.06 -8.75
CA THR A 8 17.69 -41.03 -9.49
C THR A 8 16.93 -40.32 -10.60
N VAL A 9 17.38 -40.52 -11.81
CA VAL A 9 16.69 -40.16 -13.07
C VAL A 9 15.69 -41.27 -13.38
N LEU A 10 14.42 -40.92 -13.61
CA LEU A 10 13.43 -41.86 -14.14
C LEU A 10 13.11 -41.49 -15.58
N ILE A 11 13.57 -42.36 -16.49
CA ILE A 11 13.22 -42.38 -17.90
C ILE A 11 11.98 -43.25 -18.06
N CYS A 12 10.89 -42.74 -18.65
CA CYS A 12 9.80 -43.56 -19.15
C CYS A 12 9.78 -43.52 -20.70
N GLY A 13 9.81 -44.68 -21.23
CA GLY A 13 10.12 -44.98 -22.61
C GLY A 13 8.93 -44.89 -23.56
N SER A 14 9.32 -44.65 -24.76
CA SER A 14 8.58 -44.61 -26.00
C SER A 14 8.13 -46.01 -26.46
N LEU A 15 6.92 -46.10 -26.97
CA LEU A 15 6.43 -47.29 -27.69
C LEU A 15 6.54 -47.02 -29.20
N LEU A 16 7.42 -47.83 -29.86
CA LEU A 16 7.67 -47.83 -31.26
C LEU A 16 6.70 -48.82 -31.93
N CYS A 17 5.99 -48.43 -33.01
CA CYS A 17 5.43 -49.35 -33.97
C CYS A 17 6.10 -49.15 -35.32
N ALA A 18 6.84 -50.18 -35.72
CA ALA A 18 7.48 -50.29 -37.00
C ALA A 18 6.54 -50.84 -38.10
N PHE A 19 6.60 -50.29 -39.30
CA PHE A 19 6.28 -51.03 -40.49
C PHE A 19 7.40 -50.79 -41.55
N THR A 20 7.95 -51.92 -41.99
CA THR A 20 8.96 -52.10 -43.02
C THR A 20 8.39 -52.06 -44.44
N ALA A 21 9.07 -51.42 -45.36
CA ALA A 21 9.28 -51.98 -46.71
C ALA A 21 10.35 -51.25 -47.51
N CYS A 22 11.22 -52.05 -48.09
CA CYS A 22 12.37 -51.90 -48.93
C CYS A 22 12.28 -50.97 -50.14
N GLY A 23 13.44 -50.42 -50.53
CA GLY A 23 13.74 -50.07 -51.92
C GLY A 23 14.91 -49.10 -52.08
N ALA A 24 16.09 -49.59 -52.53
CA ALA A 24 17.33 -48.86 -52.77
C ALA A 24 17.28 -47.87 -53.92
N THR A 25 17.98 -46.75 -53.93
CA THR A 25 19.27 -46.41 -54.53
C THR A 25 19.55 -44.93 -54.63
N SER A 26 20.79 -44.59 -54.24
CA SER A 26 21.73 -43.55 -54.65
C SER A 26 21.36 -42.06 -54.78
N SER A 27 22.13 -41.31 -54.01
CA SER A 27 22.84 -40.04 -54.31
C SER A 27 22.06 -38.82 -54.79
N ASP A 28 21.98 -37.81 -53.95
CA ASP A 28 22.71 -36.55 -54.09
C ASP A 28 22.27 -35.60 -52.96
N THR A 29 23.23 -35.00 -52.35
CA THR A 29 23.08 -33.97 -51.28
C THR A 29 22.52 -32.68 -51.87
N VAL A 30 21.31 -32.33 -51.48
CA VAL A 30 20.83 -30.95 -51.48
C VAL A 30 20.18 -30.75 -50.10
N SER A 31 20.76 -29.90 -49.30
CA SER A 31 20.12 -29.41 -48.06
C SER A 31 18.97 -28.48 -48.44
N GLU A 32 17.77 -29.00 -48.48
CA GLU A 32 16.57 -28.17 -48.41
C GLU A 32 16.40 -27.76 -46.93
N ALA A 33 16.51 -26.45 -46.69
CA ALA A 33 15.99 -25.85 -45.52
C ALA A 33 14.47 -26.08 -45.50
N VAL A 34 13.98 -26.86 -44.55
CA VAL A 34 12.55 -26.91 -44.24
C VAL A 34 12.22 -25.54 -43.68
N SER A 35 11.57 -24.70 -44.47
CA SER A 35 10.85 -23.55 -43.95
C SER A 35 9.66 -24.14 -43.20
N GLU A 36 9.68 -24.10 -41.88
CA GLU A 36 8.45 -24.17 -41.10
C GLU A 36 7.57 -23.01 -41.60
N GLU A 37 6.42 -23.34 -42.20
CA GLU A 37 5.40 -22.32 -42.45
C GLU A 37 5.00 -21.78 -41.06
N ALA A 38 5.30 -20.52 -40.79
CA ALA A 38 4.81 -19.81 -39.62
C ALA A 38 3.27 -19.88 -39.65
N GLY A 39 2.65 -20.21 -38.54
CA GLY A 39 1.20 -20.21 -38.37
C GLY A 39 0.60 -18.84 -38.71
N GLU A 40 -0.69 -18.81 -39.02
CA GLU A 40 -1.42 -17.55 -39.24
C GLU A 40 -1.82 -16.97 -37.88
N ASN A 41 -1.65 -15.64 -37.71
CA ASN A 41 -2.16 -14.91 -36.56
C ASN A 41 -3.65 -14.62 -36.79
N THR A 42 -4.51 -14.85 -35.76
CA THR A 42 -5.94 -14.57 -35.87
C THR A 42 -6.41 -13.76 -34.68
N ILE A 43 -7.50 -12.98 -34.91
CA ILE A 43 -8.16 -12.19 -33.88
C ILE A 43 -9.67 -12.34 -33.97
N THR A 44 -10.33 -12.48 -32.83
CA THR A 44 -11.80 -12.53 -32.71
C THR A 44 -12.29 -11.65 -31.58
N PHE A 45 -13.47 -11.05 -31.76
CA PHE A 45 -14.09 -10.15 -30.81
C PHE A 45 -15.43 -10.71 -30.33
N SER A 46 -15.73 -10.56 -29.03
CA SER A 46 -17.06 -10.93 -28.47
C SER A 46 -18.18 -10.00 -28.93
N ASP A 47 -17.85 -8.77 -29.33
CA ASP A 47 -18.78 -7.81 -29.93
C ASP A 47 -18.42 -7.56 -31.40
N SER A 48 -19.35 -7.86 -32.30
CA SER A 48 -19.16 -7.73 -33.76
C SER A 48 -19.28 -6.27 -34.25
N GLU A 49 -19.70 -5.34 -33.42
CA GLU A 49 -19.77 -3.90 -33.73
C GLU A 49 -18.47 -3.18 -33.37
N PHE A 50 -17.61 -3.80 -32.56
CA PHE A 50 -16.28 -3.28 -32.23
C PHE A 50 -15.36 -3.31 -33.45
N ASN A 51 -14.81 -2.17 -33.83
CA ASN A 51 -14.05 -2.03 -35.09
C ASN A 51 -12.81 -1.13 -34.98
N ASP A 52 -12.36 -0.81 -33.77
CA ASP A 52 -11.16 -0.03 -33.60
C ASP A 52 -9.94 -0.74 -34.20
N LYS A 53 -9.07 0.05 -34.80
CA LYS A 53 -7.86 -0.46 -35.48
C LYS A 53 -6.64 -0.45 -34.60
N THR A 54 -6.69 0.27 -33.50
CA THR A 54 -5.66 0.28 -32.46
C THR A 54 -6.38 0.34 -31.12
N PHE A 55 -6.08 -0.62 -30.25
CA PHE A 55 -6.68 -0.69 -28.92
C PHE A 55 -5.74 -1.41 -27.97
N THR A 56 -5.93 -1.17 -26.68
CA THR A 56 -5.18 -1.85 -25.62
C THR A 56 -6.13 -2.71 -24.79
N GLY A 57 -5.73 -3.95 -24.52
CA GLY A 57 -6.48 -4.89 -23.70
C GLY A 57 -5.60 -5.54 -22.65
N LYS A 58 -6.18 -5.87 -21.50
CA LYS A 58 -5.52 -6.62 -20.42
C LYS A 58 -5.58 -8.10 -20.70
N VAL A 59 -4.49 -8.83 -20.48
CA VAL A 59 -4.42 -10.29 -20.63
C VAL A 59 -5.15 -10.94 -19.45
N ASP A 60 -6.26 -11.63 -19.77
CA ASP A 60 -7.05 -12.36 -18.76
C ASP A 60 -6.62 -13.83 -18.65
N SER A 61 -6.19 -14.44 -19.78
CA SER A 61 -5.74 -15.84 -19.78
C SER A 61 -4.83 -16.16 -20.97
N LEU A 62 -3.97 -17.16 -20.76
CA LEU A 62 -3.04 -17.73 -21.76
C LEU A 62 -3.26 -19.24 -21.85
N ASP A 63 -3.48 -19.77 -23.06
CA ASP A 63 -3.54 -21.22 -23.33
C ASP A 63 -2.72 -21.56 -24.58
N GLY A 64 -1.43 -21.74 -24.41
CA GLY A 64 -0.48 -21.97 -25.50
C GLY A 64 -0.33 -20.76 -26.40
N GLU A 65 -0.79 -20.86 -27.65
CA GLU A 65 -0.76 -19.76 -28.65
C GLU A 65 -2.00 -18.86 -28.58
N GLU A 66 -3.00 -19.20 -27.73
CA GLU A 66 -4.24 -18.45 -27.59
C GLU A 66 -4.18 -17.53 -26.35
N ILE A 67 -4.49 -16.25 -26.56
CA ILE A 67 -4.49 -15.19 -25.55
C ILE A 67 -5.87 -14.57 -25.50
N THR A 68 -6.48 -14.51 -24.33
CA THR A 68 -7.76 -13.80 -24.11
C THR A 68 -7.49 -12.46 -23.43
N LEU A 69 -8.08 -11.39 -23.97
CA LEU A 69 -7.95 -10.01 -23.48
C LEU A 69 -9.31 -9.43 -23.13
N SER A 70 -9.35 -8.55 -22.13
CA SER A 70 -10.44 -7.61 -21.86
C SER A 70 -10.10 -6.23 -22.39
N VAL A 71 -10.97 -5.66 -23.22
CA VAL A 71 -10.86 -4.29 -23.75
C VAL A 71 -12.02 -3.46 -23.22
N THR A 72 -11.74 -2.38 -22.51
CA THR A 72 -12.77 -1.45 -22.02
C THR A 72 -13.19 -0.51 -23.14
N ILE A 73 -14.49 -0.39 -23.39
CA ILE A 73 -15.07 0.48 -24.42
C ILE A 73 -16.05 1.47 -23.82
N LYS A 74 -16.16 2.63 -24.45
CA LYS A 74 -17.17 3.66 -24.16
C LYS A 74 -17.79 4.10 -25.45
N ASP A 75 -19.13 4.08 -25.52
CA ASP A 75 -19.88 4.43 -26.74
C ASP A 75 -19.48 3.58 -27.97
N GLY A 76 -18.94 2.37 -27.78
CA GLY A 76 -18.53 1.42 -28.82
C GLY A 76 -17.11 1.59 -29.36
N GLU A 77 -16.33 2.53 -28.80
CA GLU A 77 -14.92 2.75 -29.13
C GLU A 77 -14.04 2.35 -27.94
N ALA A 78 -12.86 1.76 -28.19
CA ALA A 78 -11.90 1.46 -27.16
C ALA A 78 -11.44 2.75 -26.49
N ILE A 79 -11.41 2.74 -25.17
CA ILE A 79 -10.87 3.88 -24.42
C ILE A 79 -9.36 3.75 -24.44
N ASP A 80 -8.66 4.78 -24.96
CA ASP A 80 -7.23 4.92 -24.67
C ASP A 80 -7.09 5.16 -23.16
N MET A 81 -6.33 4.32 -22.49
CA MET A 81 -6.16 4.39 -21.04
C MET A 81 -5.57 5.73 -20.59
N ASN A 82 -4.90 6.45 -21.47
CA ASN A 82 -4.48 7.83 -21.26
C ASN A 82 -5.64 8.84 -21.20
N ASP A 83 -6.79 8.53 -21.79
CA ASP A 83 -7.99 9.39 -21.78
C ASP A 83 -8.85 9.18 -20.52
N MET A 84 -8.67 8.08 -19.78
CA MET A 84 -9.33 7.88 -18.48
C MET A 84 -8.76 8.77 -17.38
N ALA A 85 -7.55 9.27 -17.53
CA ALA A 85 -6.85 10.11 -16.57
C ALA A 85 -7.19 11.61 -16.66
N GLY A 86 -7.92 12.05 -17.68
CA GLY A 86 -8.08 13.46 -18.01
C GLY A 86 -9.52 13.96 -18.14
N GLY A 87 -10.33 13.87 -17.10
CA GLY A 87 -11.65 14.51 -17.03
C GLY A 87 -11.60 16.00 -16.71
N GLN A 88 -11.04 16.84 -17.58
CA GLN A 88 -11.40 18.27 -17.64
C GLN A 88 -11.91 18.61 -19.04
N PRO A 89 -13.08 19.28 -19.17
CA PRO A 89 -13.56 19.70 -20.47
C PRO A 89 -12.64 20.76 -21.05
N GLY A 90 -11.97 20.44 -22.14
CA GLY A 90 -11.20 21.36 -22.94
C GLY A 90 -12.07 22.46 -23.50
N GLY A 91 -12.05 23.63 -22.88
CA GLY A 91 -12.48 24.86 -23.53
C GLY A 91 -11.45 25.24 -24.59
N GLU A 92 -11.85 25.25 -25.86
CA GLU A 92 -11.07 25.79 -26.95
C GLU A 92 -10.57 27.19 -26.61
N MET A 93 -9.25 27.37 -26.63
CA MET A 93 -8.67 28.71 -26.64
C MET A 93 -8.98 29.35 -28.00
N PRO A 94 -9.50 30.60 -28.06
CA PRO A 94 -9.74 31.27 -29.33
C PRO A 94 -8.43 31.49 -30.08
N GLU A 95 -8.46 31.19 -31.37
CA GLU A 95 -7.35 31.38 -32.29
C GLU A 95 -6.87 32.84 -32.27
N LYS A 96 -5.56 32.98 -32.18
CA LYS A 96 -4.84 34.26 -32.28
C LYS A 96 -4.89 34.71 -33.73
N PRO A 97 -5.35 35.93 -34.06
CA PRO A 97 -5.38 36.38 -35.45
C PRO A 97 -3.97 36.62 -35.96
N ASP A 98 -3.69 36.09 -37.14
CA ASP A 98 -2.51 36.36 -37.93
C ASP A 98 -2.46 37.85 -38.31
N GLY A 99 -1.43 38.54 -37.91
CA GLY A 99 -1.16 39.91 -38.27
C GLY A 99 0.34 40.16 -38.41
N ASP A 100 0.82 40.14 -39.64
CA ASP A 100 2.11 40.70 -40.07
C ASP A 100 2.22 42.15 -39.69
N ALA A 101 3.24 42.54 -38.92
CA ALA A 101 3.71 43.91 -38.85
C ALA A 101 5.17 43.97 -38.43
N THR A 102 6.00 44.26 -39.40
CA THR A 102 7.34 44.77 -39.25
C THR A 102 7.32 46.14 -38.58
N GLY A 103 8.05 46.32 -37.45
CA GLY A 103 8.16 47.62 -36.80
C GLY A 103 9.33 47.66 -35.81
N GLU A 104 10.23 48.58 -36.05
CA GLU A 104 11.50 48.83 -35.42
C GLU A 104 11.44 49.06 -33.89
N ALA A 105 12.52 48.64 -33.21
CA ALA A 105 12.82 48.91 -31.80
C ALA A 105 12.92 50.40 -31.52
N SER A 106 12.18 50.91 -30.58
CA SER A 106 12.40 52.26 -30.01
C SER A 106 12.82 52.14 -28.53
N GLU A 107 13.78 52.99 -28.23
CA GLU A 107 14.63 53.10 -27.07
C GLU A 107 13.89 53.26 -25.72
N LYS A 108 14.52 52.74 -24.67
CA LYS A 108 14.20 52.93 -23.25
C LYS A 108 14.55 54.38 -22.83
N PRO A 109 13.72 55.09 -22.11
CA PRO A 109 14.15 56.29 -21.41
C PRO A 109 14.74 55.93 -20.03
N ASP A 110 15.95 56.41 -19.80
CA ASP A 110 16.62 56.46 -18.50
C ASP A 110 15.89 57.44 -17.57
N GLY A 111 15.60 57.02 -16.36
CA GLY A 111 15.09 57.87 -15.30
C GLY A 111 15.65 57.45 -13.96
N GLU A 112 16.72 58.13 -13.51
CA GLU A 112 17.21 58.05 -12.13
C GLU A 112 16.12 58.52 -11.15
N ILE A 113 15.87 57.71 -10.11
CA ILE A 113 15.19 58.14 -8.89
C ILE A 113 16.09 57.81 -7.72
N THR A 114 16.78 58.80 -7.20
CA THR A 114 17.45 58.80 -5.89
C THR A 114 16.41 58.93 -4.80
N GLY A 115 16.37 57.98 -3.87
CA GLY A 115 15.58 58.05 -2.66
C GLY A 115 16.21 57.20 -1.57
N GLU A 116 16.78 57.88 -0.57
CA GLU A 116 17.42 57.31 0.60
C GLU A 116 16.43 56.47 1.45
N ALA A 117 16.91 55.35 1.96
CA ALA A 117 16.23 54.51 2.96
C ALA A 117 16.36 55.15 4.35
N PRO A 118 15.33 55.15 5.18
CA PRO A 118 15.42 55.66 6.55
C PRO A 118 16.16 54.70 7.49
N GLU A 119 17.02 55.25 8.30
CA GLU A 119 17.87 54.60 9.30
C GLU A 119 17.05 53.94 10.43
N LYS A 120 17.54 52.80 10.89
CA LYS A 120 17.09 52.04 12.05
C LYS A 120 17.61 52.73 13.32
N PRO A 121 16.80 52.97 14.34
CA PRO A 121 17.28 53.53 15.63
C PRO A 121 18.03 52.44 16.42
N GLU A 122 19.25 52.78 16.81
CA GLU A 122 20.02 52.06 17.85
C GLU A 122 19.46 52.40 19.22
N GLY A 123 19.20 51.37 20.02
CA GLY A 123 18.82 51.50 21.40
C GLY A 123 19.40 50.37 22.24
N ASP A 124 20.50 50.69 22.93
CA ASP A 124 21.06 49.91 24.02
C ASP A 124 20.02 49.71 25.12
N ALA A 125 19.78 48.51 25.56
CA ALA A 125 19.20 48.20 26.84
C ALA A 125 19.80 46.94 27.47
N THR A 126 20.82 47.15 28.26
CA THR A 126 21.24 46.22 29.32
C THR A 126 20.13 46.06 30.35
N GLY A 127 19.61 44.85 30.53
CA GLY A 127 18.65 44.55 31.57
C GLY A 127 18.78 43.11 32.01
N GLU A 128 19.26 42.89 33.22
CA GLU A 128 19.42 41.60 33.88
C GLU A 128 18.07 40.85 34.03
N ALA A 129 18.13 39.54 33.88
CA ALA A 129 17.01 38.64 34.13
C ALA A 129 16.72 38.53 35.64
N PRO A 130 15.45 38.61 36.09
CA PRO A 130 15.11 38.38 37.48
C PRO A 130 15.11 36.87 37.81
N GLY A 131 15.70 36.58 38.99
CA GLY A 131 15.82 35.23 39.52
C GLY A 131 14.48 34.57 39.87
N LYS A 132 14.49 33.28 39.84
CA LYS A 132 13.47 32.34 40.26
C LYS A 132 13.29 32.41 41.78
N PRO A 133 12.08 32.54 42.36
CA PRO A 133 11.91 32.37 43.80
C PRO A 133 11.63 30.90 44.11
N ASP A 134 12.45 30.33 44.98
CA ASP A 134 12.15 29.13 45.75
C ASP A 134 11.10 29.42 46.79
N GLY A 135 10.08 28.59 46.90
CA GLY A 135 9.07 28.74 47.94
C GLY A 135 8.17 27.51 48.03
N ASP A 136 8.47 26.66 49.01
CA ASP A 136 7.56 25.65 49.56
C ASP A 136 6.25 26.29 49.99
N ALA A 137 5.12 25.75 49.55
CA ALA A 137 3.85 25.99 50.19
C ALA A 137 2.93 24.77 50.09
N THR A 138 2.86 24.05 51.19
CA THR A 138 1.76 23.15 51.52
C THR A 138 0.49 23.99 51.71
N GLY A 139 -0.57 23.67 50.93
CA GLY A 139 -1.88 24.32 51.11
C GLY A 139 -2.98 23.44 50.57
N GLU A 140 -3.88 23.05 51.45
CA GLU A 140 -5.06 22.20 51.22
C GLU A 140 -6.02 22.78 50.16
N ALA A 141 -6.67 21.90 49.42
CA ALA A 141 -7.72 22.21 48.46
C ALA A 141 -8.99 22.70 49.16
N PRO A 142 -9.68 23.74 48.66
CA PRO A 142 -10.98 24.15 49.21
C PRO A 142 -12.09 23.23 48.67
N GLY A 143 -13.01 22.92 49.59
CA GLY A 143 -14.15 22.02 49.37
C GLY A 143 -15.19 22.57 48.40
N LYS A 144 -15.84 21.62 47.76
CA LYS A 144 -17.01 21.74 46.91
C LYS A 144 -18.21 22.26 47.68
N PRO A 145 -18.99 23.25 47.23
CA PRO A 145 -20.27 23.56 47.83
C PRO A 145 -21.37 22.64 47.34
N ASP A 146 -22.07 22.00 48.23
CA ASP A 146 -23.33 21.32 48.04
C ASP A 146 -24.44 22.35 47.76
N GLY A 147 -25.21 22.11 46.72
CA GLY A 147 -26.38 22.93 46.42
C GLY A 147 -27.41 22.11 45.65
N ASP A 148 -28.39 21.59 46.36
CA ASP A 148 -29.64 21.06 45.82
C ASP A 148 -30.38 22.12 44.99
N ALA A 149 -30.75 21.78 43.77
CA ALA A 149 -31.82 22.49 43.08
C ALA A 149 -32.65 21.51 42.26
N THR A 150 -33.75 21.11 42.84
CA THR A 150 -34.89 20.49 42.15
C THR A 150 -35.53 21.51 41.21
N GLY A 151 -35.59 21.19 39.91
CA GLY A 151 -36.30 21.96 38.90
C GLY A 151 -36.88 21.03 37.83
N GLU A 152 -38.20 20.93 37.84
CA GLU A 152 -38.98 20.10 36.89
C GLU A 152 -38.79 20.57 35.45
N ALA A 153 -38.70 19.59 34.53
CA ALA A 153 -38.76 19.81 33.06
C ALA A 153 -40.21 20.16 32.67
N PRO A 154 -40.41 21.09 31.70
CA PRO A 154 -41.73 21.36 31.17
C PRO A 154 -42.14 20.29 30.18
N GLY A 155 -43.41 19.87 30.27
CA GLY A 155 -44.03 18.82 29.50
C GLY A 155 -44.19 19.14 27.99
N LYS A 156 -44.18 18.10 27.23
CA LYS A 156 -44.51 18.01 25.81
C LYS A 156 -46.02 18.19 25.62
N PRO A 157 -46.53 18.99 24.69
CA PRO A 157 -47.93 18.96 24.38
C PRO A 157 -48.24 17.84 23.38
N ASP A 158 -49.21 17.01 23.75
CA ASP A 158 -49.91 16.08 22.87
C ASP A 158 -50.86 16.87 21.96
N GLY A 159 -50.92 16.50 20.68
CA GLY A 159 -51.87 17.05 19.75
C GLY A 159 -51.98 16.19 18.49
N ASP A 160 -53.00 15.31 18.50
CA ASP A 160 -53.56 14.67 17.31
C ASP A 160 -54.02 15.74 16.32
N ALA A 161 -53.71 15.51 15.03
CA ALA A 161 -54.70 15.75 13.96
C ALA A 161 -54.14 15.41 12.59
N ASN A 162 -54.84 14.50 12.01
CA ASN A 162 -55.07 14.17 10.61
C ASN A 162 -55.25 15.41 9.74
N SER A 163 -54.52 15.54 8.61
CA SER A 163 -54.96 16.33 7.43
C SER A 163 -54.06 16.04 6.23
N GLU A 164 -54.68 15.45 5.28
CA GLU A 164 -54.63 15.51 3.82
C GLU A 164 -53.48 16.27 3.13
N VAL A 165 -52.89 15.56 2.15
CA VAL A 165 -51.97 16.03 1.12
C VAL A 165 -52.66 17.05 0.22
N PRO A 166 -52.16 18.25 -0.05
CA PRO A 166 -52.62 19.09 -1.10
C PRO A 166 -51.98 18.73 -2.44
N GLU A 167 -52.81 18.65 -3.48
CA GLU A 167 -52.48 18.48 -4.87
C GLU A 167 -51.63 19.64 -5.42
N LYS A 168 -50.80 19.32 -6.38
CA LYS A 168 -49.92 20.15 -7.19
C LYS A 168 -50.75 21.02 -8.14
N PRO A 169 -50.57 22.33 -8.27
CA PRO A 169 -51.16 23.09 -9.34
C PRO A 169 -50.28 23.00 -10.60
N ASP A 170 -50.94 22.69 -11.71
CA ASP A 170 -50.40 22.80 -13.06
C ASP A 170 -50.15 24.28 -13.42
N GLY A 171 -48.97 24.58 -13.91
CA GLY A 171 -48.60 25.89 -14.41
C GLY A 171 -47.43 25.82 -15.35
N GLU A 172 -47.71 25.81 -16.63
CA GLU A 172 -46.72 25.95 -17.70
C GLU A 172 -45.96 27.27 -17.56
N SER A 173 -44.62 27.23 -17.55
CA SER A 173 -43.80 28.34 -18.03
C SER A 173 -42.52 27.79 -18.65
N GLN A 174 -42.40 28.06 -19.93
CA GLN A 174 -41.25 27.78 -20.76
C GLN A 174 -40.03 28.56 -20.23
N GLY A 175 -39.01 27.82 -19.83
CA GLY A 175 -37.64 28.29 -19.63
C GLY A 175 -36.71 27.25 -20.21
N GLU A 176 -35.89 27.66 -21.16
CA GLU A 176 -34.96 26.82 -21.89
C GLU A 176 -34.05 26.05 -20.94
N PRO A 177 -33.71 24.76 -21.22
CA PRO A 177 -32.76 24.02 -20.42
C PRO A 177 -31.34 24.51 -20.71
N ASN A 178 -30.64 24.81 -19.64
CA ASN A 178 -29.20 25.05 -19.64
C ASN A 178 -28.50 23.73 -19.93
N ASP A 179 -27.93 23.60 -21.10
CA ASP A 179 -27.07 22.47 -21.51
C ASP A 179 -25.84 22.42 -20.62
N GLY A 180 -25.60 21.25 -20.05
CA GLY A 180 -24.27 20.98 -19.52
C GLY A 180 -24.19 20.10 -18.28
N MET A 181 -24.58 18.84 -18.39
CA MET A 181 -23.92 17.70 -17.77
C MET A 181 -24.19 16.48 -18.64
N PRO A 182 -23.19 15.78 -19.17
CA PRO A 182 -23.39 14.52 -19.83
C PRO A 182 -23.76 13.47 -18.77
N THR A 183 -24.93 12.90 -18.93
CA THR A 183 -25.39 11.72 -18.20
C THR A 183 -24.61 10.49 -18.68
N ASP A 184 -24.09 9.72 -17.70
CA ASP A 184 -23.71 8.29 -17.74
C ASP A 184 -23.59 7.65 -19.13
N ALA A 185 -22.40 7.74 -19.73
CA ALA A 185 -21.99 6.83 -20.79
C ALA A 185 -21.67 5.48 -20.14
N GLU A 186 -22.44 4.45 -20.42
CA GLU A 186 -22.22 3.09 -19.92
C GLU A 186 -20.89 2.57 -20.48
N MET A 187 -19.90 2.35 -19.59
CA MET A 187 -18.72 1.61 -19.93
C MET A 187 -19.07 0.13 -20.04
N SER A 188 -18.54 -0.54 -21.06
CA SER A 188 -18.68 -1.98 -21.26
C SER A 188 -17.33 -2.60 -21.61
N THR A 189 -17.25 -3.93 -21.57
CA THR A 189 -16.03 -4.66 -21.86
C THR A 189 -16.23 -5.57 -23.05
N VAL A 190 -15.30 -5.54 -24.00
CA VAL A 190 -15.23 -6.47 -25.13
C VAL A 190 -14.12 -7.49 -24.87
N THR A 191 -14.46 -8.78 -24.96
CA THR A 191 -13.44 -9.85 -24.90
C THR A 191 -12.85 -10.03 -26.28
N VAL A 192 -11.50 -10.04 -26.35
CA VAL A 192 -10.74 -10.24 -27.57
C VAL A 192 -9.92 -11.52 -27.40
N THR A 193 -10.00 -12.44 -28.39
CA THR A 193 -9.17 -13.63 -28.40
C THR A 193 -8.19 -13.54 -29.57
N LEU A 194 -6.89 -13.64 -29.24
CA LEU A 194 -5.78 -13.68 -30.20
C LEU A 194 -5.26 -15.11 -30.32
N THR A 195 -4.87 -15.54 -31.51
CA THR A 195 -4.03 -16.74 -31.69
C THR A 195 -2.76 -16.31 -32.42
N ILE A 196 -1.61 -16.52 -31.78
CA ILE A 196 -0.31 -16.05 -32.23
C ILE A 196 0.44 -17.23 -32.83
N GLY A 197 0.27 -17.50 -34.12
CA GLY A 197 1.02 -18.52 -34.87
C GLY A 197 2.35 -18.01 -35.44
N ASN A 198 2.59 -16.69 -35.39
CA ASN A 198 3.81 -16.05 -35.84
C ASN A 198 4.20 -14.88 -34.92
N GLU A 199 5.24 -15.07 -34.14
CA GLU A 199 5.76 -14.10 -33.19
C GLU A 199 6.41 -12.84 -33.82
N SER A 200 6.59 -12.81 -35.15
CA SER A 200 7.19 -11.65 -35.83
C SER A 200 6.37 -10.35 -35.70
N VAL A 201 5.16 -10.42 -35.14
CA VAL A 201 4.30 -9.28 -34.87
C VAL A 201 4.42 -8.76 -33.40
N LEU A 202 5.17 -9.49 -32.54
CA LEU A 202 5.35 -9.18 -31.13
C LEU A 202 6.55 -8.25 -30.92
N TYR A 203 6.32 -7.23 -30.12
CA TYR A 203 7.34 -6.24 -29.73
C TYR A 203 7.18 -5.89 -28.26
N ASN A 204 8.29 -5.59 -27.58
CA ASN A 204 8.26 -4.98 -26.24
C ASN A 204 7.97 -3.45 -26.31
N SER A 205 7.91 -2.78 -25.17
CA SER A 205 7.68 -1.32 -25.07
C SER A 205 8.73 -0.48 -25.81
N ASP A 206 9.96 -0.98 -25.92
CA ASP A 206 11.07 -0.33 -26.65
C ASP A 206 11.05 -0.58 -28.15
N SER A 207 10.00 -1.24 -28.67
CA SER A 207 9.86 -1.63 -30.08
C SER A 207 10.90 -2.67 -30.55
N GLU A 208 11.48 -3.43 -29.62
CA GLU A 208 12.34 -4.58 -29.94
C GLU A 208 11.49 -5.85 -30.09
N PRO A 209 11.89 -6.83 -30.93
CA PRO A 209 11.14 -8.08 -31.09
C PRO A 209 11.03 -8.85 -29.77
N ALA A 210 9.82 -9.27 -29.44
CA ALA A 210 9.48 -10.05 -28.25
C ALA A 210 9.03 -11.47 -28.62
N ALA A 211 9.00 -12.37 -27.65
CA ALA A 211 8.51 -13.74 -27.78
C ALA A 211 7.13 -13.90 -27.08
N LEU A 212 6.39 -14.94 -27.45
CA LEU A 212 5.11 -15.25 -26.80
C LEU A 212 5.29 -15.58 -25.30
N SER A 213 6.47 -16.12 -24.94
CA SER A 213 6.83 -16.40 -23.54
C SER A 213 7.06 -15.15 -22.67
N ASP A 214 7.12 -13.98 -23.27
CA ASP A 214 7.31 -12.70 -22.60
C ASP A 214 5.96 -12.06 -22.22
N ILE A 215 4.84 -12.73 -22.53
CA ILE A 215 3.48 -12.29 -22.17
C ILE A 215 3.02 -13.07 -20.95
N GLU A 216 2.55 -12.36 -19.92
CA GLU A 216 1.99 -12.92 -18.69
C GLU A 216 0.53 -12.51 -18.49
N VAL A 217 -0.22 -13.26 -17.67
CA VAL A 217 -1.59 -12.88 -17.29
C VAL A 217 -1.53 -11.62 -16.44
N GLY A 218 -2.28 -10.61 -16.87
CA GLY A 218 -2.26 -9.29 -16.25
C GLY A 218 -1.57 -8.23 -17.09
N ASP A 219 -0.74 -8.61 -18.08
CA ASP A 219 -0.11 -7.67 -19.00
C ASP A 219 -1.13 -6.92 -19.84
N TYR A 220 -0.73 -5.81 -20.39
CA TYR A 220 -1.49 -5.06 -21.37
C TYR A 220 -0.86 -5.19 -22.73
N LEU A 221 -1.66 -5.56 -23.72
CA LEU A 221 -1.23 -5.65 -25.11
C LEU A 221 -1.88 -4.53 -25.91
N THR A 222 -1.07 -3.70 -26.57
CA THR A 222 -1.56 -2.77 -27.59
C THR A 222 -1.55 -3.46 -28.93
N ILE A 223 -2.73 -3.65 -29.53
CA ILE A 223 -2.92 -4.31 -30.82
C ILE A 223 -3.15 -3.25 -31.90
N GLU A 224 -2.39 -3.31 -32.99
CA GLU A 224 -2.62 -2.51 -34.18
C GLU A 224 -3.05 -3.43 -35.33
N LEU A 225 -4.21 -3.14 -35.94
CA LEU A 225 -4.74 -3.88 -37.09
C LEU A 225 -4.51 -3.12 -38.40
N ASP A 226 -4.35 -3.87 -39.49
CA ASP A 226 -4.26 -3.31 -40.83
C ASP A 226 -5.65 -2.90 -41.39
N GLU A 227 -5.67 -2.46 -42.66
CA GLU A 227 -6.92 -2.07 -43.35
C GLU A 227 -7.90 -3.25 -43.53
N ASN A 228 -7.41 -4.51 -43.47
CA ASN A 228 -8.19 -5.73 -43.58
C ASN A 228 -8.62 -6.33 -42.25
N SER A 229 -8.31 -5.66 -41.13
CA SER A 229 -8.48 -6.15 -39.74
C SER A 229 -7.62 -7.36 -39.40
N GLU A 230 -6.44 -7.49 -40.04
CA GLU A 230 -5.42 -8.48 -39.70
C GLU A 230 -4.41 -7.85 -38.72
N ILE A 231 -3.85 -8.67 -37.80
CA ILE A 231 -2.87 -8.22 -36.82
C ILE A 231 -1.62 -7.72 -37.51
N LYS A 232 -1.31 -6.45 -37.34
CA LYS A 232 -0.12 -5.80 -37.85
C LYS A 232 1.03 -5.81 -36.83
N THR A 233 0.74 -5.36 -35.59
CA THR A 233 1.68 -5.38 -34.48
C THR A 233 0.93 -5.67 -33.18
N ILE A 234 1.62 -6.30 -32.25
CA ILE A 234 1.23 -6.45 -30.85
C ILE A 234 2.40 -5.94 -30.03
N THR A 235 2.19 -4.91 -29.21
CA THR A 235 3.21 -4.38 -28.32
C THR A 235 2.85 -4.78 -26.90
N ILE A 236 3.76 -5.48 -26.24
CA ILE A 236 3.66 -5.83 -24.83
C ILE A 236 3.94 -4.54 -24.06
N LYS A 237 2.98 -4.12 -23.23
CA LYS A 237 3.12 -3.01 -22.31
C LYS A 237 3.45 -3.59 -20.96
N ASP A 238 4.62 -3.30 -20.43
CA ASP A 238 5.00 -3.69 -19.08
C ASP A 238 4.07 -3.00 -18.08
N THR A 239 3.35 -3.80 -17.29
CA THR A 239 2.34 -3.29 -16.35
C THR A 239 2.92 -2.41 -15.25
N ALA A 240 4.20 -2.52 -14.99
CA ALA A 240 4.88 -1.81 -13.91
C ALA A 240 5.21 -0.34 -14.23
N GLY A 241 5.31 0.05 -15.51
CA GLY A 241 5.90 1.35 -15.87
C GLY A 241 4.95 2.41 -16.45
N GLU A 242 3.84 2.05 -17.10
CA GLU A 242 3.07 2.99 -17.93
C GLU A 242 1.66 3.32 -17.44
N MET A 243 1.15 2.66 -16.38
CA MET A 243 -0.21 2.91 -15.86
C MET A 243 -0.28 3.84 -14.64
N ALA A 244 0.82 4.28 -14.07
CA ALA A 244 0.84 5.21 -12.94
C ALA A 244 0.43 6.65 -13.27
N GLY A 245 0.04 6.93 -14.51
CA GLY A 245 -0.31 8.27 -15.01
C GLY A 245 -1.74 8.73 -14.81
N GLY A 246 -2.59 8.04 -14.04
CA GLY A 246 -3.98 8.40 -14.05
C GLY A 246 -4.81 8.10 -12.82
N MET A 247 -4.46 8.60 -11.65
CA MET A 247 -5.43 8.99 -10.61
C MET A 247 -4.77 9.87 -9.56
N GLY A 248 -5.13 11.13 -9.57
CA GLY A 248 -5.10 12.03 -8.42
C GLY A 248 -3.76 12.40 -7.82
N GLY A 249 -3.00 13.24 -8.49
CA GLY A 249 -2.13 14.24 -7.89
C GLY A 249 -1.15 13.81 -6.80
N PHE A 250 -0.06 13.22 -7.19
CA PHE A 250 1.32 13.33 -6.74
C PHE A 250 2.12 12.30 -7.54
N GLY A 251 2.76 12.71 -8.62
CA GLY A 251 3.69 11.84 -9.31
C GLY A 251 3.69 12.06 -10.83
N GLY A 252 4.70 12.75 -11.32
CA GLY A 252 5.10 12.59 -12.71
C GLY A 252 5.67 11.17 -12.84
N GLY A 253 5.15 10.36 -13.76
CA GLY A 253 5.65 9.01 -14.00
C GLY A 253 7.17 9.04 -14.23
N SER A 254 7.91 8.32 -13.38
CA SER A 254 9.35 8.22 -13.50
C SER A 254 9.70 7.15 -14.54
N SER A 255 10.40 7.55 -15.58
CA SER A 255 10.97 6.64 -16.58
C SER A 255 12.28 5.96 -16.12
N GLY A 256 12.50 5.90 -14.80
CA GLY A 256 13.78 5.47 -14.23
C GLY A 256 14.79 6.61 -14.09
N VAL A 257 15.93 6.30 -13.51
CA VAL A 257 17.04 7.25 -13.31
C VAL A 257 18.25 6.74 -14.08
N ASP A 258 18.62 7.45 -15.15
CA ASP A 258 19.77 7.07 -15.99
C ASP A 258 21.12 7.29 -15.29
N SER A 259 21.17 8.23 -14.32
CA SER A 259 22.38 8.57 -13.56
C SER A 259 22.05 9.36 -12.31
N TYR A 260 22.90 9.27 -11.32
CA TYR A 260 22.80 10.03 -10.07
C TYR A 260 23.84 11.15 -10.05
N ASP A 261 23.42 12.32 -9.54
CA ASP A 261 24.35 13.36 -9.15
C ASP A 261 24.71 13.19 -7.68
N ALA A 262 26.01 13.16 -7.35
CA ALA A 262 26.48 13.02 -5.98
C ALA A 262 27.73 13.83 -5.71
N VAL A 263 27.83 14.41 -4.50
CA VAL A 263 29.04 15.15 -4.08
C VAL A 263 30.22 14.20 -3.90
N CYS A 264 29.97 13.02 -3.35
CA CYS A 264 30.97 11.99 -3.13
C CYS A 264 30.52 10.67 -3.73
N GLU A 265 31.30 10.14 -4.65
CA GLU A 265 31.07 8.86 -5.28
C GLU A 265 32.15 7.87 -4.83
N PHE A 266 31.72 6.68 -4.37
CA PHE A 266 32.61 5.57 -4.05
C PHE A 266 32.38 4.45 -5.05
N THR A 267 33.36 4.22 -5.90
CA THR A 267 33.38 3.18 -6.95
C THR A 267 34.47 2.15 -6.75
N GLU A 268 35.23 2.26 -5.66
CA GLU A 268 36.31 1.35 -5.25
C GLU A 268 36.27 1.16 -3.73
N ASP A 269 36.79 0.04 -3.25
CA ASP A 269 36.88 -0.26 -1.82
C ASP A 269 37.56 0.87 -1.04
N THR A 270 36.83 1.41 -0.08
CA THR A 270 37.27 2.62 0.65
C THR A 270 36.87 2.53 2.12
N GLU A 271 37.75 3.02 3.00
CA GLU A 271 37.45 3.24 4.42
C GLU A 271 37.73 4.69 4.79
N THR A 272 36.74 5.33 5.44
CA THR A 272 36.86 6.71 5.95
C THR A 272 36.55 6.78 7.44
N THR A 273 37.09 7.78 8.12
CA THR A 273 36.85 7.99 9.56
C THR A 273 36.73 9.48 9.86
N ASP A 274 35.64 9.85 10.60
CA ASP A 274 35.36 11.22 11.05
C ASP A 274 35.27 12.23 9.87
N GLU A 275 34.91 11.76 8.66
CA GLU A 275 34.80 12.61 7.48
C GLU A 275 33.44 13.32 7.41
N THR A 276 33.43 14.49 6.75
CA THR A 276 32.21 15.29 6.57
C THR A 276 31.85 15.38 5.10
N TYR A 277 30.59 15.07 4.78
CA TYR A 277 30.02 15.13 3.45
C TYR A 277 28.86 16.12 3.45
N THR A 278 28.86 17.10 2.54
CA THR A 278 27.81 18.10 2.46
C THR A 278 27.34 18.27 1.02
N SER A 279 26.07 18.05 0.77
CA SER A 279 25.40 18.27 -0.51
C SER A 279 24.42 19.43 -0.39
N THR A 280 24.40 20.28 -1.40
CA THR A 280 23.47 21.44 -1.51
C THR A 280 22.88 21.59 -2.91
N GLY A 281 23.14 20.64 -3.81
CA GLY A 281 22.59 20.66 -5.17
C GLY A 281 21.13 20.20 -5.22
N THR A 282 20.43 20.53 -6.29
CA THR A 282 19.07 20.03 -6.55
C THR A 282 19.13 18.54 -6.83
N ASP A 283 18.32 17.75 -6.11
CA ASP A 283 18.21 16.30 -6.29
C ASP A 283 19.56 15.53 -6.24
N GLU A 284 20.58 16.11 -5.59
CA GLU A 284 21.95 15.61 -5.49
C GLU A 284 22.13 14.75 -4.22
N ASN A 285 22.67 13.55 -4.35
CA ASN A 285 23.06 12.72 -3.20
C ASN A 285 24.31 13.29 -2.49
N ALA A 286 24.41 13.16 -1.16
CA ALA A 286 25.66 13.55 -0.51
C ALA A 286 26.74 12.48 -0.68
N ILE A 287 26.34 11.21 -0.63
CA ILE A 287 27.21 10.05 -0.89
C ILE A 287 26.45 9.08 -1.81
N HIS A 288 27.12 8.56 -2.84
CA HIS A 288 26.64 7.47 -3.67
C HIS A 288 27.70 6.36 -3.74
N VAL A 289 27.31 5.14 -3.40
CA VAL A 289 28.15 3.93 -3.47
C VAL A 289 27.62 3.03 -4.57
N TYR A 290 28.47 2.67 -5.52
CA TYR A 290 28.10 1.84 -6.65
C TYR A 290 29.30 1.12 -7.27
N ASN A 291 29.08 0.35 -8.35
CA ASN A 291 30.13 -0.39 -9.08
C ASN A 291 30.76 -1.52 -8.23
N GLY A 292 29.98 -2.14 -7.35
CA GLY A 292 30.43 -3.26 -6.51
C GLY A 292 31.41 -2.86 -5.39
N ALA A 293 31.53 -1.58 -5.06
CA ALA A 293 32.46 -1.09 -4.04
C ALA A 293 32.10 -1.56 -2.63
N ASN A 294 33.13 -1.89 -1.82
CA ASN A 294 32.97 -2.13 -0.39
C ASN A 294 33.45 -0.90 0.38
N VAL A 295 32.52 -0.19 1.01
CA VAL A 295 32.78 1.08 1.67
C VAL A 295 32.55 0.98 3.17
N THR A 296 33.50 1.45 3.97
CA THR A 296 33.34 1.58 5.43
C THR A 296 33.39 3.06 5.83
N LEU A 297 32.27 3.53 6.40
CA LEU A 297 32.14 4.90 6.91
C LEU A 297 32.13 4.86 8.45
N ASN A 298 33.24 5.24 9.08
CA ASN A 298 33.34 5.30 10.54
C ASN A 298 33.04 6.73 11.00
N ASN A 299 31.96 6.89 11.78
CA ASN A 299 31.50 8.15 12.38
C ASN A 299 31.39 9.31 11.36
N PRO A 300 30.72 9.12 10.20
CA PRO A 300 30.56 10.18 9.21
C PRO A 300 29.63 11.30 9.73
N THR A 301 29.84 12.53 9.23
CA THR A 301 28.88 13.61 9.37
C THR A 301 28.37 13.95 7.98
N VAL A 302 27.10 13.58 7.69
CA VAL A 302 26.48 13.79 6.40
C VAL A 302 25.39 14.83 6.53
N THR A 303 25.46 15.87 5.69
CA THR A 303 24.45 16.92 5.64
C THR A 303 23.97 17.10 4.20
N ARG A 304 22.69 17.03 4.01
CA ARG A 304 21.99 17.25 2.74
C ARG A 304 20.99 18.38 2.90
N THR A 305 21.15 19.48 2.16
CA THR A 305 20.19 20.61 2.19
C THR A 305 19.91 21.10 0.79
N SER A 306 18.64 21.37 0.45
CA SER A 306 18.28 21.98 -0.81
C SER A 306 16.85 22.53 -0.74
N ASP A 307 16.69 23.79 -1.11
CA ASP A 307 15.38 24.43 -1.25
C ASP A 307 14.73 24.13 -2.62
N ASP A 308 15.50 23.61 -3.56
CA ASP A 308 15.07 23.39 -4.95
C ASP A 308 14.85 21.89 -5.30
N SER A 309 15.13 20.98 -4.37
CA SER A 309 14.88 19.55 -4.57
C SER A 309 13.39 19.24 -4.68
N THR A 310 13.03 18.34 -5.58
CA THR A 310 11.65 18.10 -5.97
C THR A 310 10.99 16.94 -5.19
N GLY A 311 11.78 15.97 -4.69
CA GLY A 311 11.25 14.78 -4.07
C GLY A 311 10.45 13.90 -5.07
N GLY A 312 9.38 13.27 -4.60
CA GLY A 312 8.49 12.47 -5.43
C GLY A 312 9.05 11.10 -5.81
N ASP A 313 8.61 10.57 -6.95
CA ASP A 313 8.87 9.18 -7.37
C ASP A 313 10.35 8.86 -7.53
N ASN A 314 11.13 9.74 -8.15
CA ASN A 314 12.58 9.52 -8.32
C ASN A 314 13.30 9.37 -6.97
N SER A 315 12.90 10.13 -5.97
CA SER A 315 13.48 10.03 -4.63
C SER A 315 12.96 8.79 -3.89
N SER A 316 11.66 8.49 -4.01
CA SER A 316 11.03 7.36 -3.33
C SER A 316 11.45 6.01 -3.90
N PHE A 317 11.52 5.88 -5.23
CA PHE A 317 11.75 4.58 -5.89
C PHE A 317 13.22 4.30 -6.20
N TYR A 318 14.04 5.35 -6.36
CA TYR A 318 15.43 5.20 -6.81
C TYR A 318 16.47 5.84 -5.88
N GLY A 319 16.04 6.56 -4.83
CA GLY A 319 16.94 7.17 -3.86
C GLY A 319 17.64 8.44 -4.32
N VAL A 320 17.10 9.14 -5.33
CA VAL A 320 17.61 10.44 -5.77
C VAL A 320 17.53 11.45 -4.62
N GLY A 321 18.62 12.15 -4.33
CA GLY A 321 18.71 13.16 -3.29
C GLY A 321 18.90 12.63 -1.87
N ALA A 322 19.05 11.31 -1.66
CA ALA A 322 19.36 10.74 -0.35
C ALA A 322 20.71 11.23 0.20
N ALA A 323 20.84 11.29 1.54
CA ALA A 323 22.12 11.59 2.16
C ALA A 323 23.17 10.49 1.90
N LEU A 324 22.76 9.22 1.97
CA LEU A 324 23.55 8.07 1.53
C LEU A 324 22.69 7.21 0.61
N LEU A 325 23.12 7.01 -0.62
CA LEU A 325 22.57 6.05 -1.57
C LEU A 325 23.59 4.93 -1.80
N VAL A 326 23.13 3.68 -1.67
CA VAL A 326 23.90 2.49 -2.04
C VAL A 326 23.09 1.76 -3.11
N SER A 327 23.53 1.82 -4.37
CA SER A 327 22.79 1.24 -5.50
C SER A 327 23.42 -0.03 -6.08
N ASP A 328 24.72 -0.26 -5.79
CA ASP A 328 25.45 -1.49 -6.16
C ASP A 328 26.73 -1.54 -5.32
N GLY A 329 26.86 -2.58 -4.52
CA GLY A 329 27.99 -2.77 -3.62
C GLY A 329 27.56 -2.86 -2.15
N THR A 330 28.53 -2.79 -1.23
CA THR A 330 28.28 -2.97 0.20
C THR A 330 28.81 -1.80 1.01
N THR A 331 27.98 -1.24 1.88
CA THR A 331 28.37 -0.14 2.77
C THR A 331 28.22 -0.52 4.23
N TYR A 332 29.26 -0.29 5.03
CA TYR A 332 29.25 -0.42 6.49
C TYR A 332 29.31 0.96 7.12
N VAL A 333 28.27 1.34 7.85
CA VAL A 333 28.18 2.61 8.58
C VAL A 333 28.31 2.34 10.08
N ASN A 334 29.37 2.80 10.70
CA ASN A 334 29.63 2.63 12.13
C ASN A 334 29.45 3.98 12.85
N GLY A 335 28.30 4.22 13.44
CA GLY A 335 27.94 5.51 14.07
C GLY A 335 27.71 6.62 13.05
N GLY A 336 27.82 7.85 13.53
CA GLY A 336 27.74 9.05 12.70
C GLY A 336 26.37 9.73 12.71
N THR A 337 26.25 10.79 11.90
CA THR A 337 25.04 11.63 11.84
C THR A 337 24.68 11.91 10.40
N PHE A 338 23.42 11.68 10.06
CA PHE A 338 22.82 11.97 8.76
C PHE A 338 21.68 12.97 8.96
N THR A 339 21.83 14.17 8.40
CA THR A 339 20.83 15.23 8.52
C THR A 339 20.40 15.69 7.12
N THR A 340 19.10 15.68 6.86
CA THR A 340 18.57 16.15 5.59
C THR A 340 17.50 17.22 5.78
N ASP A 341 17.60 18.28 4.97
CA ASP A 341 16.62 19.34 4.81
C ASP A 341 16.46 19.62 3.30
N ALA A 342 15.90 18.63 2.61
CA ALA A 342 15.64 18.64 1.19
C ALA A 342 14.47 17.70 0.89
N ALA A 343 13.56 18.09 0.01
CA ALA A 343 12.49 17.18 -0.43
C ALA A 343 13.10 15.92 -1.08
N GLY A 344 12.59 14.73 -0.70
CA GLY A 344 13.15 13.46 -1.13
C GLY A 344 14.50 13.08 -0.52
N GLY A 345 15.02 13.89 0.41
CA GLY A 345 16.29 13.65 1.08
C GLY A 345 16.23 12.52 2.12
N ALA A 346 16.08 11.26 1.71
CA ALA A 346 16.15 10.12 2.62
C ALA A 346 17.49 10.09 3.38
N GLY A 347 17.47 9.58 4.61
CA GLY A 347 18.70 9.48 5.41
C GLY A 347 19.68 8.45 4.84
N ILE A 348 19.25 7.19 4.75
CA ILE A 348 20.03 6.09 4.15
C ILE A 348 19.10 5.30 3.23
N PHE A 349 19.53 5.08 2.00
CA PHE A 349 18.77 4.39 0.95
C PHE A 349 19.60 3.26 0.34
N SER A 350 19.06 2.04 0.37
CA SER A 350 19.61 0.90 -0.38
C SER A 350 18.69 0.58 -1.55
N TYR A 351 19.24 0.56 -2.75
CA TYR A 351 18.52 0.36 -4.00
C TYR A 351 19.18 -0.76 -4.81
N ASP A 352 18.39 -1.55 -5.54
CA ASP A 352 18.86 -2.59 -6.46
C ASP A 352 19.81 -3.59 -5.76
N ASP A 353 21.01 -3.84 -6.27
CA ASP A 353 22.04 -4.70 -5.67
C ASP A 353 22.77 -4.05 -4.45
N GLY A 354 22.33 -2.89 -3.99
CA GLY A 354 22.92 -2.16 -2.86
C GLY A 354 22.65 -2.81 -1.50
N VAL A 355 23.70 -3.02 -0.70
CA VAL A 355 23.62 -3.59 0.65
C VAL A 355 24.19 -2.63 1.67
N THR A 356 23.40 -2.27 2.68
CA THR A 356 23.86 -1.40 3.78
C THR A 356 23.80 -2.12 5.12
N TYR A 357 24.89 -2.05 5.88
CA TYR A 357 24.99 -2.40 7.29
C TYR A 357 25.20 -1.12 8.08
N VAL A 358 24.25 -0.74 8.94
CA VAL A 358 24.35 0.51 9.70
C VAL A 358 24.11 0.28 11.18
N SER A 359 24.94 0.88 12.04
CA SER A 359 24.80 0.77 13.48
C SER A 359 25.06 2.09 14.20
N ASP A 360 24.38 2.30 15.33
CA ASP A 360 24.60 3.40 16.27
C ASP A 360 24.56 4.81 15.62
N ALA A 361 23.81 5.00 14.54
CA ALA A 361 23.74 6.24 13.79
C ALA A 361 22.52 7.10 14.19
N LEU A 362 22.69 8.43 14.07
CA LEU A 362 21.65 9.43 14.25
C LEU A 362 21.15 9.90 12.87
N ILE A 363 19.85 9.77 12.61
CA ILE A 363 19.22 10.17 11.33
C ILE A 363 18.12 11.20 11.61
N ARG A 364 18.15 12.34 10.93
CA ARG A 364 17.16 13.41 11.05
C ARG A 364 16.78 13.93 9.67
N THR A 365 15.50 13.84 9.31
CA THR A 365 14.97 14.37 8.05
C THR A 365 13.82 15.35 8.30
N THR A 366 13.67 16.39 7.47
CA THR A 366 12.70 17.47 7.72
C THR A 366 11.68 17.69 6.61
N GLN A 367 12.02 17.47 5.36
CA GLN A 367 11.15 17.77 4.21
C GLN A 367 10.31 16.57 3.78
N ASP A 368 9.32 16.81 2.92
CA ASP A 368 8.42 15.76 2.39
C ASP A 368 9.18 14.70 1.60
N THR A 369 8.66 13.47 1.60
CA THR A 369 9.23 12.27 0.96
C THR A 369 10.63 11.87 1.45
N SER A 370 11.09 12.45 2.56
CA SER A 370 12.43 12.22 3.14
C SER A 370 12.36 11.15 4.23
N GLY A 371 12.32 9.88 3.84
CA GLY A 371 12.32 8.73 4.78
C GLY A 371 13.60 8.65 5.64
N GLY A 372 13.54 7.90 6.74
CA GLY A 372 14.68 7.68 7.61
C GLY A 372 15.67 6.67 7.02
N ILE A 373 15.36 5.37 7.14
CA ILE A 373 16.03 4.28 6.44
C ILE A 373 15.09 3.69 5.40
N HIS A 374 15.64 3.34 4.22
CA HIS A 374 14.82 3.07 3.06
C HIS A 374 15.41 1.96 2.19
N VAL A 375 14.55 1.06 1.67
CA VAL A 375 14.89 0.07 0.64
C VAL A 375 13.88 0.14 -0.51
N ALA A 376 14.37 -0.01 -1.75
CA ALA A 376 13.53 -0.16 -2.93
C ALA A 376 14.30 -0.91 -4.02
N GLY A 377 13.59 -1.38 -5.07
CA GLY A 377 14.22 -2.04 -6.21
C GLY A 377 15.01 -3.31 -5.87
N GLY A 378 14.72 -4.00 -4.76
CA GLY A 378 15.48 -5.18 -4.30
C GLY A 378 16.58 -4.88 -3.28
N GLY A 379 16.84 -3.62 -2.94
CA GLY A 379 17.90 -3.21 -2.00
C GLY A 379 17.82 -3.90 -0.63
N THR A 380 18.96 -4.01 0.03
CA THR A 380 19.06 -4.67 1.34
C THR A 380 19.64 -3.75 2.41
N LEU A 381 19.01 -3.71 3.60
CA LEU A 381 19.47 -2.87 4.71
C LEU A 381 19.39 -3.63 6.04
N TYR A 382 20.50 -3.65 6.77
CA TYR A 382 20.61 -4.20 8.13
C TYR A 382 20.96 -3.07 9.10
N ALA A 383 20.14 -2.88 10.15
CA ALA A 383 20.25 -1.76 11.07
C ALA A 383 20.31 -2.22 12.53
N TRP A 384 21.17 -1.60 13.34
CA TRP A 384 21.26 -1.84 14.78
C TRP A 384 21.32 -0.53 15.57
N ASP A 385 20.45 -0.41 16.57
CA ASP A 385 20.45 0.67 17.57
C ASP A 385 20.45 2.09 16.95
N LEU A 386 19.64 2.36 15.92
CA LEU A 386 19.54 3.68 15.31
C LEU A 386 18.64 4.62 16.11
N ASP A 387 18.89 5.93 16.01
CA ASP A 387 18.00 7.01 16.46
C ASP A 387 17.53 7.81 15.25
N VAL A 388 16.31 7.51 14.79
CA VAL A 388 15.72 8.05 13.56
C VAL A 388 14.52 8.94 13.88
N GLU A 389 14.52 10.16 13.33
CA GLU A 389 13.36 11.06 13.39
C GLU A 389 13.13 11.71 12.03
N THR A 390 11.90 11.57 11.51
CA THR A 390 11.44 12.19 10.27
C THR A 390 10.30 13.16 10.56
N ASN A 391 10.24 14.29 9.82
CA ASN A 391 9.26 15.36 10.07
C ASN A 391 8.39 15.71 8.87
N GLY A 392 8.78 15.33 7.66
CA GLY A 392 8.05 15.60 6.43
C GLY A 392 6.79 14.75 6.22
N GLY A 393 5.92 15.17 5.33
CA GLY A 393 4.82 14.35 4.83
C GLY A 393 5.34 13.21 3.93
N SER A 394 4.67 12.06 3.96
CA SER A 394 5.11 10.85 3.24
C SER A 394 6.57 10.46 3.51
N ALA A 395 7.02 10.62 4.76
CA ALA A 395 8.39 10.42 5.21
C ALA A 395 8.45 9.44 6.38
N ALA A 396 8.08 8.18 6.15
CA ALA A 396 8.14 7.13 7.17
C ALA A 396 9.57 6.94 7.72
N ALA A 397 9.70 6.64 9.02
CA ALA A 397 11.00 6.44 9.65
C ALA A 397 11.69 5.15 9.17
N ILE A 398 10.91 4.07 9.00
CA ILE A 398 11.28 2.85 8.28
C ILE A 398 10.41 2.82 7.02
N ARG A 399 11.05 2.82 5.86
CA ARG A 399 10.35 2.93 4.58
C ARG A 399 10.85 1.93 3.57
N SER A 400 9.94 1.42 2.75
CA SER A 400 10.26 0.74 1.51
C SER A 400 9.35 1.25 0.41
N ASP A 401 9.77 1.08 -0.83
CA ASP A 401 8.99 1.50 -1.99
C ASP A 401 9.12 0.48 -3.13
N ARG A 402 8.66 0.86 -4.30
CA ARG A 402 8.51 0.04 -5.51
C ARG A 402 9.74 -0.85 -5.77
N GLY A 403 9.46 -2.11 -6.17
CA GLY A 403 10.48 -3.10 -6.45
C GLY A 403 10.93 -3.88 -5.21
N SER A 404 10.27 -3.67 -4.05
CA SER A 404 10.52 -4.42 -2.82
C SER A 404 11.95 -4.28 -2.26
N GLY A 405 12.38 -5.21 -1.42
CA GLY A 405 13.71 -5.29 -0.82
C GLY A 405 13.69 -6.09 0.47
N THR A 406 14.79 -6.06 1.20
CA THR A 406 14.91 -6.71 2.51
C THR A 406 15.42 -5.75 3.56
N MET A 407 14.74 -5.68 4.71
CA MET A 407 15.21 -4.86 5.84
C MET A 407 15.12 -5.65 7.14
N VAL A 408 16.22 -5.68 7.90
CA VAL A 408 16.23 -6.25 9.26
C VAL A 408 16.77 -5.19 10.22
N VAL A 409 15.96 -4.88 11.22
CA VAL A 409 16.25 -3.86 12.23
C VAL A 409 16.27 -4.50 13.61
N ASP A 410 17.33 -4.28 14.38
CA ASP A 410 17.48 -4.80 15.72
C ASP A 410 17.84 -3.67 16.69
N GLY A 411 16.89 -3.29 17.54
CA GLY A 411 17.00 -2.16 18.46
C GLY A 411 16.75 -0.79 17.82
N GLY A 412 16.79 0.23 18.67
CA GLY A 412 16.71 1.62 18.25
C GLY A 412 15.35 2.28 18.44
N THR A 413 15.30 3.57 18.03
CA THR A 413 14.09 4.41 18.12
C THR A 413 13.80 5.05 16.77
N TYR A 414 12.57 4.90 16.30
CA TYR A 414 12.12 5.37 14.99
C TYR A 414 10.85 6.19 15.15
N VAL A 415 10.92 7.48 14.85
CA VAL A 415 9.83 8.44 15.05
C VAL A 415 9.49 9.13 13.74
N SER A 416 8.23 9.06 13.34
CA SER A 416 7.66 9.83 12.23
C SER A 416 6.70 10.88 12.77
N ASN A 417 6.88 12.15 12.40
CA ASN A 417 6.05 13.26 12.86
C ASN A 417 5.08 13.77 11.79
N GLY A 418 5.35 13.48 10.53
CA GLY A 418 4.61 14.01 9.39
C GLY A 418 3.26 13.36 9.14
N SER A 419 2.45 14.03 8.36
CA SER A 419 1.17 13.52 7.86
C SER A 419 1.42 12.46 6.77
N GLY A 420 0.67 11.34 6.79
CA GLY A 420 0.89 10.24 5.85
C GLY A 420 2.29 9.61 5.98
N SER A 421 2.86 9.68 7.18
CA SER A 421 4.19 9.17 7.51
C SER A 421 4.05 8.14 8.63
N PRO A 422 3.68 6.89 8.33
CA PRO A 422 3.65 5.83 9.33
C PRO A 422 5.04 5.62 9.95
N ALA A 423 5.11 4.95 11.10
CA ALA A 423 6.39 4.54 11.64
C ALA A 423 7.08 3.53 10.71
N VAL A 424 6.27 2.62 10.12
CA VAL A 424 6.71 1.68 9.08
C VAL A 424 5.76 1.75 7.88
N TYR A 425 6.28 2.12 6.70
CA TYR A 425 5.64 1.92 5.41
C TYR A 425 6.30 0.74 4.71
N CYS A 426 5.52 -0.31 4.45
CA CYS A 426 6.03 -1.61 4.05
C CYS A 426 5.51 -2.03 2.66
N THR A 427 6.41 -2.04 1.70
CA THR A 427 6.30 -2.66 0.38
C THR A 427 7.48 -3.63 0.14
N ALA A 428 7.99 -4.27 1.19
CA ALA A 428 9.18 -5.13 1.19
C ALA A 428 9.04 -6.26 2.23
N ASP A 429 10.08 -7.06 2.40
CA ASP A 429 10.22 -7.99 3.52
C ASP A 429 10.98 -7.30 4.66
N ILE A 430 10.22 -6.85 5.68
CA ILE A 430 10.78 -6.08 6.81
C ILE A 430 10.60 -6.87 8.11
N THR A 431 11.69 -7.01 8.86
CA THR A 431 11.69 -7.59 10.21
C THR A 431 12.32 -6.61 11.20
N VAL A 432 11.63 -6.33 12.31
CA VAL A 432 12.09 -5.41 13.36
C VAL A 432 12.05 -6.11 14.70
N ASN A 433 13.08 -5.95 15.52
CA ASN A 433 13.21 -6.51 16.87
C ASN A 433 13.61 -5.44 17.88
N ASP A 434 13.07 -5.52 19.11
CA ASP A 434 13.46 -4.72 20.29
C ASP A 434 13.55 -3.19 20.01
N ALA A 435 12.60 -2.66 19.23
CA ALA A 435 12.62 -1.26 18.77
C ALA A 435 11.38 -0.48 19.23
N THR A 436 11.55 0.84 19.40
CA THR A 436 10.43 1.78 19.61
C THR A 436 10.05 2.45 18.30
N LEU A 437 8.81 2.24 17.86
CA LEU A 437 8.27 2.68 16.58
C LEU A 437 7.10 3.64 16.82
N THR A 438 7.21 4.91 16.46
CA THR A 438 6.20 5.93 16.76
C THR A 438 5.82 6.75 15.53
N ALA A 439 4.52 6.79 15.21
CA ALA A 439 3.95 7.75 14.28
C ALA A 439 3.09 8.78 15.04
N ASN A 440 3.47 10.06 14.97
CA ASN A 440 2.77 11.16 15.64
C ASN A 440 1.73 11.86 14.77
N GLY A 441 1.80 11.69 13.47
CA GLY A 441 0.91 12.32 12.48
C GLY A 441 0.20 11.36 11.53
N SER A 442 0.35 10.05 11.74
CA SER A 442 -0.16 9.00 10.87
C SER A 442 -0.52 7.74 11.63
N GLU A 443 -1.01 6.72 10.94
CA GLU A 443 -1.08 5.33 11.40
C GLU A 443 0.30 4.81 11.80
N ALA A 444 0.33 3.76 12.62
CA ALA A 444 1.59 3.15 13.03
C ALA A 444 2.24 2.39 11.87
N VAL A 445 1.43 1.62 11.14
CA VAL A 445 1.90 0.73 10.05
C VAL A 445 0.96 0.80 8.86
N CYS A 446 1.57 0.81 7.69
CA CYS A 446 0.92 0.65 6.40
C CYS A 446 1.65 -0.45 5.61
N ILE A 447 0.94 -1.54 5.25
CA ILE A 447 1.45 -2.63 4.42
C ILE A 447 0.64 -2.68 3.14
N GLU A 448 1.31 -2.62 2.00
CA GLU A 448 0.67 -2.65 0.70
C GLU A 448 0.99 -3.93 -0.07
N GLY A 449 -0.07 -4.63 -0.53
CA GLY A 449 0.02 -5.81 -1.38
C GLY A 449 0.83 -6.97 -0.79
N LEU A 450 1.53 -7.70 -1.66
CA LEU A 450 2.33 -8.88 -1.34
C LEU A 450 3.62 -8.51 -0.57
N ASN A 451 3.48 -8.05 0.67
CA ASN A 451 4.64 -7.66 1.49
C ASN A 451 4.48 -8.10 2.93
N THR A 452 5.58 -8.12 3.66
CA THR A 452 5.60 -8.69 5.01
C THR A 452 6.29 -7.77 6.00
N LEU A 453 5.60 -7.50 7.12
CA LEU A 453 6.19 -6.87 8.30
C LEU A 453 6.10 -7.81 9.50
N ARG A 454 7.25 -8.05 10.15
CA ARG A 454 7.36 -8.82 11.40
C ARG A 454 7.94 -7.95 12.50
N LEU A 455 7.27 -7.89 13.64
CA LEU A 455 7.69 -7.15 14.83
C LEU A 455 7.86 -8.12 16.00
N TYR A 456 9.03 -8.11 16.61
CA TYR A 456 9.35 -8.94 17.77
C TYR A 456 9.77 -8.02 18.92
N ASP A 457 9.09 -8.14 20.07
CA ASP A 457 9.37 -7.34 21.29
C ASP A 457 9.44 -5.82 21.04
N CYS A 458 8.65 -5.30 20.09
CA CYS A 458 8.63 -3.88 19.71
C CYS A 458 7.56 -3.08 20.47
N ASP A 459 7.83 -1.79 20.72
CA ASP A 459 6.84 -0.82 21.18
C ASP A 459 6.34 0.03 19.99
N LEU A 460 5.10 -0.24 19.54
CA LEU A 460 4.50 0.39 18.37
C LEU A 460 3.40 1.37 18.73
N SER A 461 3.40 2.58 18.16
CA SER A 461 2.29 3.51 18.37
C SER A 461 1.97 4.39 17.16
N GLY A 462 0.68 4.64 16.91
CA GLY A 462 0.18 5.50 15.85
C GLY A 462 -0.83 6.54 16.33
N ALA A 463 -0.91 7.65 15.60
CA ALA A 463 -1.81 8.77 15.86
C ALA A 463 -2.37 9.32 14.54
N ILE A 464 -3.07 8.48 13.77
CA ILE A 464 -3.66 8.86 12.49
C ILE A 464 -4.57 10.09 12.67
N GLN A 465 -4.46 11.04 11.77
CA GLN A 465 -5.34 12.22 11.77
C GLN A 465 -6.63 11.91 10.99
N GLU A 466 -7.74 12.51 11.45
CA GLU A 466 -8.98 12.44 10.67
C GLU A 466 -8.76 13.03 9.29
N ASN A 467 -9.14 12.26 8.26
CA ASN A 467 -9.02 12.66 6.87
C ASN A 467 -10.33 12.34 6.14
N SER A 468 -10.88 13.34 5.46
CA SER A 468 -12.13 13.18 4.72
C SER A 468 -12.05 12.21 3.52
N GLN A 469 -10.87 11.78 3.17
CA GLN A 469 -10.66 10.75 2.14
C GLN A 469 -10.78 9.32 2.69
N ASN A 470 -10.78 9.14 4.00
CA ASN A 470 -10.88 7.84 4.66
C ASN A 470 -12.31 7.55 5.09
N ASP A 471 -12.71 6.28 5.05
CA ASP A 471 -14.00 5.80 5.59
C ASP A 471 -13.95 5.62 7.11
N CYS A 472 -12.79 5.30 7.64
CA CYS A 472 -12.52 5.11 9.06
C CYS A 472 -11.07 5.48 9.38
N ASN A 473 -10.73 5.49 10.67
CA ASN A 473 -9.35 5.63 11.13
C ASN A 473 -8.86 4.29 11.70
N TRP A 474 -7.59 4.00 11.51
CA TRP A 474 -6.92 2.75 11.89
C TRP A 474 -5.54 2.99 12.47
N ASN A 475 -4.98 2.00 13.15
CA ASN A 475 -3.59 2.04 13.64
C ASN A 475 -2.63 1.22 12.75
N VAL A 476 -3.10 0.08 12.27
CA VAL A 476 -2.40 -0.77 11.31
C VAL A 476 -3.32 -1.06 10.13
N ILE A 477 -2.84 -0.87 8.91
CA ILE A 477 -3.58 -1.24 7.70
C ILE A 477 -2.77 -2.20 6.83
N VAL A 478 -3.47 -3.21 6.28
CA VAL A 478 -3.01 -4.05 5.17
C VAL A 478 -3.99 -3.88 4.02
N TYR A 479 -3.50 -3.43 2.88
CA TYR A 479 -4.38 -3.04 1.77
C TYR A 479 -3.66 -3.13 0.42
N GLN A 480 -4.43 -2.97 -0.67
CA GLN A 480 -3.90 -2.77 -2.01
C GLN A 480 -4.41 -1.44 -2.57
N SER A 481 -3.51 -0.52 -2.87
CA SER A 481 -3.86 0.81 -3.37
C SER A 481 -4.22 0.84 -4.86
N MET A 482 -3.73 -0.12 -5.63
CA MET A 482 -3.77 -0.13 -7.10
C MET A 482 -2.87 0.94 -7.75
N SER A 483 -1.90 1.50 -7.00
CA SER A 483 -0.93 2.49 -7.51
C SER A 483 0.17 1.85 -8.38
N GLY A 484 0.37 0.52 -8.25
CA GLY A 484 1.50 -0.18 -8.84
C GLY A 484 2.78 -0.10 -7.99
N ASP A 485 2.71 0.39 -6.75
CA ASP A 485 3.87 0.45 -5.85
C ASP A 485 4.17 -0.91 -5.21
N SER A 486 3.22 -1.85 -5.27
CA SER A 486 3.36 -3.18 -4.74
C SER A 486 2.61 -4.20 -5.59
N GLU A 487 3.16 -5.41 -5.69
CA GLU A 487 2.48 -6.55 -6.30
C GLU A 487 1.22 -6.94 -5.51
N VAL A 488 0.21 -7.46 -6.23
CA VAL A 488 -1.01 -7.97 -5.61
C VAL A 488 -0.72 -9.33 -4.97
N GLY A 489 -1.17 -9.52 -3.74
CA GLY A 489 -1.03 -10.80 -3.03
C GLY A 489 -1.25 -10.68 -1.53
N ASN A 490 -0.85 -11.72 -0.80
CA ASN A 490 -1.08 -11.81 0.63
C ASN A 490 -0.14 -10.89 1.42
N GLY A 491 -0.66 -9.78 1.94
CA GLY A 491 0.05 -8.92 2.88
C GLY A 491 0.14 -9.56 4.27
N THR A 492 1.29 -9.48 4.93
CA THR A 492 1.47 -10.14 6.23
C THR A 492 1.89 -9.16 7.32
N PHE A 493 1.15 -9.13 8.41
CA PHE A 493 1.51 -8.45 9.65
C PHE A 493 1.68 -9.46 10.77
N THR A 494 2.87 -9.56 11.35
CA THR A 494 3.16 -10.40 12.51
C THR A 494 3.67 -9.53 13.65
N MET A 495 3.12 -9.72 14.85
CA MET A 495 3.66 -9.09 16.07
C MET A 495 3.67 -10.09 17.22
N SER A 496 4.83 -10.27 17.85
CA SER A 496 5.04 -11.18 18.98
C SER A 496 5.78 -10.43 20.09
N GLY A 497 5.17 -10.36 21.27
CA GLY A 497 5.69 -9.57 22.39
C GLY A 497 5.59 -8.06 22.18
N GLY A 498 6.10 -7.31 23.15
CA GLY A 498 6.07 -5.84 23.11
C GLY A 498 4.69 -5.22 23.30
N SER A 499 4.48 -4.00 22.79
CA SER A 499 3.23 -3.27 22.94
C SER A 499 2.76 -2.60 21.65
N ILE A 500 1.41 -2.46 21.48
CA ILE A 500 0.81 -1.67 20.41
C ILE A 500 -0.18 -0.66 20.98
N THR A 501 -0.07 0.60 20.57
CA THR A 501 -0.94 1.70 21.02
C THR A 501 -1.62 2.37 19.84
N ALA A 502 -2.96 2.35 19.80
CA ALA A 502 -3.75 3.22 18.95
C ALA A 502 -4.12 4.48 19.75
N LYS A 503 -3.70 5.66 19.31
CA LYS A 503 -4.06 6.92 19.96
C LYS A 503 -5.46 7.39 19.55
N ASN A 504 -5.97 6.94 18.41
CA ASN A 504 -7.31 7.20 17.88
C ASN A 504 -7.71 6.14 16.86
N GLY A 505 -9.03 6.02 16.56
CA GLY A 505 -9.58 5.07 15.60
C GLY A 505 -9.62 3.62 16.08
N GLY A 506 -9.71 2.69 15.16
CA GLY A 506 -9.63 1.25 15.40
C GLY A 506 -8.19 0.71 15.37
N MET A 507 -8.03 -0.59 15.68
CA MET A 507 -6.70 -1.18 15.77
C MET A 507 -6.21 -1.70 14.42
N PHE A 508 -6.92 -2.63 13.79
CA PHE A 508 -6.51 -3.28 12.55
C PHE A 508 -7.55 -3.09 11.46
N TYR A 509 -7.11 -2.71 10.27
CA TYR A 509 -7.97 -2.59 9.10
C TYR A 509 -7.36 -3.34 7.91
N THR A 510 -8.20 -4.06 7.16
CA THR A 510 -7.81 -4.67 5.90
C THR A 510 -8.89 -4.50 4.85
N THR A 511 -8.47 -4.19 3.63
CA THR A 511 -9.37 -3.92 2.49
C THR A 511 -8.65 -4.11 1.16
N ASN A 512 -9.38 -4.59 0.16
CA ASN A 512 -8.92 -4.74 -1.23
C ASN A 512 -7.65 -5.60 -1.37
N THR A 513 -7.45 -6.62 -0.52
CA THR A 513 -6.24 -7.46 -0.53
C THR A 513 -6.49 -8.81 0.12
N GLU A 514 -5.60 -9.77 -0.14
CA GLU A 514 -5.41 -10.93 0.72
C GLU A 514 -4.48 -10.56 1.87
N CYS A 515 -4.73 -11.07 3.09
CA CYS A 515 -3.84 -10.74 4.21
C CYS A 515 -3.81 -11.80 5.32
N THR A 516 -2.70 -11.77 6.05
CA THR A 516 -2.49 -12.58 7.25
C THR A 516 -2.08 -11.67 8.42
N PHE A 517 -2.82 -11.75 9.52
CA PHE A 517 -2.44 -11.16 10.80
C PHE A 517 -2.08 -12.26 11.79
N TYR A 518 -0.99 -12.07 12.51
CA TYR A 518 -0.62 -12.90 13.64
C TYR A 518 -0.24 -12.03 14.83
N LEU A 519 -0.88 -12.26 15.98
CA LEU A 519 -0.57 -11.59 17.24
C LEU A 519 -0.32 -12.62 18.34
N SER A 520 0.78 -12.45 19.09
CA SER A 520 1.08 -13.27 20.25
C SER A 520 1.70 -12.47 21.38
N ASP A 521 1.12 -12.55 22.59
CA ASP A 521 1.63 -11.91 23.82
C ASP A 521 1.87 -10.40 23.69
N VAL A 522 1.04 -9.68 22.91
CA VAL A 522 1.18 -8.24 22.67
C VAL A 522 0.32 -7.45 23.68
N ASP A 523 0.93 -6.49 24.39
CA ASP A 523 0.20 -5.56 25.25
C ASP A 523 -0.51 -4.48 24.41
N ILE A 524 -1.85 -4.49 24.36
CA ILE A 524 -2.64 -3.59 23.53
C ILE A 524 -3.19 -2.42 24.33
N THR A 525 -2.92 -1.18 23.90
CA THR A 525 -3.56 0.04 24.38
C THR A 525 -4.48 0.61 23.31
N TYR A 526 -5.76 0.66 23.62
CA TYR A 526 -6.79 1.17 22.73
C TYR A 526 -6.98 2.68 22.89
N ALA A 527 -7.45 3.33 21.84
CA ALA A 527 -7.93 4.70 21.89
C ALA A 527 -9.10 4.84 22.89
N ASP A 528 -9.32 6.06 23.42
CA ASP A 528 -10.46 6.36 24.29
C ASP A 528 -11.81 5.96 23.65
N ARG A 529 -11.91 6.14 22.34
CA ARG A 529 -12.96 5.58 21.50
C ARG A 529 -12.30 4.47 20.66
N ASN A 530 -12.49 3.22 21.08
CA ASN A 530 -12.10 2.03 20.32
C ASN A 530 -13.18 1.75 19.28
N ASP A 531 -12.96 2.20 18.04
CA ASP A 531 -13.96 2.08 16.96
C ASP A 531 -14.16 0.63 16.53
N PHE A 532 -13.08 -0.17 16.51
CA PHE A 532 -13.08 -1.61 16.24
C PHE A 532 -11.71 -2.22 16.61
N PHE A 533 -11.70 -3.51 16.90
CA PHE A 533 -10.47 -4.27 17.02
C PHE A 533 -9.94 -4.65 15.61
N LEU A 534 -10.79 -5.27 14.79
CA LEU A 534 -10.49 -5.62 13.40
C LEU A 534 -11.65 -5.17 12.49
N ARG A 535 -11.32 -4.52 11.40
CA ARG A 535 -12.23 -4.28 10.30
C ARG A 535 -11.70 -4.99 9.04
N CYS A 536 -12.44 -5.99 8.54
CA CYS A 536 -12.16 -6.76 7.34
C CYS A 536 -13.31 -6.54 6.37
N THR A 537 -13.27 -5.47 5.57
CA THR A 537 -14.39 -5.03 4.72
C THR A 537 -13.89 -4.45 3.41
N GLY A 538 -14.79 -4.33 2.43
CA GLY A 538 -14.61 -3.40 1.33
C GLY A 538 -14.50 -1.96 1.82
N ASN A 539 -14.18 -1.05 0.91
CA ASN A 539 -14.10 0.38 1.17
C ASN A 539 -14.86 1.19 0.12
N ALA A 540 -15.28 2.41 0.52
CA ALA A 540 -15.85 3.43 -0.34
C ALA A 540 -15.09 4.75 -0.20
N ASN A 541 -13.82 4.69 0.22
CA ASN A 541 -12.98 5.85 0.45
C ASN A 541 -12.68 6.63 -0.84
N ALA A 542 -12.27 7.88 -0.70
CA ALA A 542 -11.96 8.74 -1.83
C ALA A 542 -10.52 8.55 -2.37
N ARG A 543 -9.79 7.52 -1.89
CA ARG A 543 -8.42 7.23 -2.30
C ARG A 543 -8.33 6.34 -3.55
N GLY A 544 -9.44 5.71 -3.95
CA GLY A 544 -9.49 4.87 -5.15
C GLY A 544 -8.94 3.44 -4.95
N TRP A 545 -8.97 2.93 -3.71
CA TRP A 545 -8.52 1.56 -3.42
C TRP A 545 -9.54 0.53 -3.88
N GLY A 546 -9.34 0.05 -5.10
CA GLY A 546 -10.25 -0.88 -5.76
C GLY A 546 -11.62 -0.26 -6.09
N LYS A 547 -12.56 -1.10 -6.47
CA LYS A 547 -13.92 -0.70 -6.82
C LYS A 547 -14.88 -1.04 -5.68
N THR A 548 -15.55 -0.06 -5.12
CA THR A 548 -16.57 -0.25 -4.07
C THR A 548 -17.56 -1.37 -4.42
N GLY A 549 -17.77 -2.29 -3.50
CA GLY A 549 -18.59 -3.48 -3.69
C GLY A 549 -17.89 -4.67 -4.39
N SER A 550 -16.58 -4.52 -4.70
CA SER A 550 -15.72 -5.59 -5.26
C SER A 550 -14.28 -5.52 -4.72
N ASN A 551 -14.06 -4.74 -3.67
CA ASN A 551 -12.77 -4.49 -3.05
C ASN A 551 -12.73 -4.98 -1.59
N GLY A 552 -13.33 -6.14 -1.34
CA GLY A 552 -13.25 -6.85 -0.07
C GLY A 552 -11.84 -7.33 0.26
N SER A 553 -11.69 -7.97 1.39
CA SER A 553 -10.42 -8.55 1.83
C SER A 553 -10.58 -10.03 2.14
N ASP A 554 -9.55 -10.82 1.83
CA ASP A 554 -9.44 -12.22 2.24
C ASP A 554 -8.44 -12.31 3.39
N CYS A 555 -8.92 -12.47 4.63
CA CYS A 555 -8.13 -12.32 5.84
C CYS A 555 -8.06 -13.61 6.67
N VAL A 556 -6.85 -14.01 7.03
CA VAL A 556 -6.58 -14.95 8.12
C VAL A 556 -6.06 -14.17 9.32
N PHE A 557 -6.82 -14.14 10.42
CA PHE A 557 -6.40 -13.51 11.66
C PHE A 557 -6.14 -14.56 12.72
N THR A 558 -4.95 -14.60 13.29
CA THR A 558 -4.58 -15.52 14.37
C THR A 558 -4.20 -14.77 15.64
N ALA A 559 -4.92 -15.01 16.70
CA ALA A 559 -4.58 -14.61 18.06
C ALA A 559 -4.02 -15.83 18.81
N ASP A 560 -2.77 -15.75 19.26
CA ASP A 560 -2.05 -16.79 19.97
C ASP A 560 -1.68 -16.30 21.37
N ASN A 561 -2.33 -16.84 22.41
CA ASN A 561 -2.18 -16.36 23.80
C ASN A 561 -2.39 -14.82 23.91
N GLN A 562 -3.38 -14.28 23.19
CA GLN A 562 -3.60 -12.86 23.01
C GLN A 562 -4.89 -12.36 23.67
N GLU A 563 -4.81 -11.27 24.43
CA GLU A 563 -5.98 -10.54 24.95
C GLU A 563 -6.42 -9.46 23.96
N MET A 564 -7.74 -9.44 23.62
CA MET A 564 -8.32 -8.52 22.64
C MET A 564 -9.60 -7.89 23.15
N GLU A 565 -9.80 -6.58 22.88
CA GLU A 565 -11.05 -5.86 23.18
C GLU A 565 -11.48 -4.99 22.00
N GLY A 566 -12.76 -5.06 21.62
CA GLY A 566 -13.38 -4.34 20.51
C GLY A 566 -14.08 -5.26 19.54
N ASP A 567 -14.91 -4.68 18.69
CA ASP A 567 -15.70 -5.43 17.73
C ASP A 567 -14.87 -5.88 16.52
N ILE A 568 -15.24 -7.04 15.97
CA ILE A 568 -14.75 -7.56 14.71
C ILE A 568 -15.79 -7.21 13.65
N ILE A 569 -15.45 -6.34 12.73
CA ILE A 569 -16.35 -5.86 11.67
C ILE A 569 -15.97 -6.54 10.36
N TYR A 570 -16.92 -7.12 9.68
CA TYR A 570 -16.74 -7.74 8.37
C TYR A 570 -17.95 -7.46 7.46
N ASP A 571 -17.85 -7.77 6.17
CA ASP A 571 -18.94 -7.66 5.21
C ASP A 571 -19.07 -8.90 4.30
N SER A 572 -20.11 -8.94 3.47
CA SER A 572 -20.40 -10.09 2.60
C SER A 572 -19.51 -10.20 1.36
N ILE A 573 -18.61 -9.23 1.11
CA ILE A 573 -17.62 -9.30 0.02
C ILE A 573 -16.22 -9.63 0.50
N SER A 574 -16.04 -9.87 1.83
CA SER A 574 -14.76 -10.18 2.47
C SER A 574 -14.80 -11.53 3.15
N ASN A 575 -13.75 -12.33 3.01
CA ASN A 575 -13.58 -13.58 3.74
C ASN A 575 -12.75 -13.36 5.00
N LEU A 576 -13.20 -13.87 6.13
CA LEU A 576 -12.48 -13.81 7.40
C LEU A 576 -12.44 -15.18 8.05
N ASP A 577 -11.25 -15.73 8.23
CA ASP A 577 -10.98 -16.86 9.14
C ASP A 577 -10.29 -16.34 10.40
N PHE A 578 -11.02 -16.33 11.53
CA PHE A 578 -10.56 -15.76 12.79
C PHE A 578 -10.25 -16.87 13.81
N TYR A 579 -8.96 -17.05 14.14
CA TYR A 579 -8.46 -18.08 15.03
C TYR A 579 -8.09 -17.50 16.39
N MET A 580 -8.61 -18.12 17.46
CA MET A 580 -8.25 -17.89 18.85
C MET A 580 -7.60 -19.15 19.41
N VAL A 581 -6.31 -19.13 19.63
CA VAL A 581 -5.53 -20.29 20.07
C VAL A 581 -4.75 -20.03 21.36
N ASN A 582 -4.35 -21.09 22.05
CA ASN A 582 -3.44 -21.05 23.18
C ASN A 582 -3.87 -20.13 24.33
N GLY A 583 -5.17 -20.09 24.67
CA GLY A 583 -5.69 -19.30 25.79
C GLY A 583 -6.03 -17.86 25.43
N SER A 584 -6.17 -17.53 24.17
CA SER A 584 -6.58 -16.19 23.72
C SER A 584 -7.96 -15.79 24.22
N SER A 585 -8.16 -14.48 24.41
CA SER A 585 -9.44 -13.92 24.81
C SER A 585 -9.86 -12.76 23.91
N LEU A 586 -11.15 -12.74 23.54
CA LEU A 586 -11.80 -11.62 22.85
C LEU A 586 -12.95 -11.11 23.70
N LYS A 587 -13.02 -9.80 23.92
CA LYS A 587 -14.18 -9.10 24.48
C LYS A 587 -14.74 -8.16 23.41
N GLY A 588 -15.76 -8.63 22.66
CA GLY A 588 -16.33 -7.93 21.51
C GLY A 588 -17.50 -8.66 20.90
N ALA A 589 -18.04 -8.09 19.83
CA ALA A 589 -19.06 -8.70 18.99
C ALA A 589 -18.52 -8.90 17.57
N PHE A 590 -19.08 -9.82 16.80
CA PHE A 590 -18.89 -9.94 15.37
C PHE A 590 -20.04 -9.23 14.67
N VAL A 591 -19.71 -8.19 13.89
CA VAL A 591 -20.66 -7.26 13.29
C VAL A 591 -20.58 -7.35 11.76
N ASP A 592 -21.71 -7.66 11.15
CA ASP A 592 -21.90 -7.64 9.70
C ASP A 592 -22.22 -6.19 9.28
N ASP A 593 -21.29 -5.53 8.56
CA ASP A 593 -21.42 -4.13 8.10
C ASP A 593 -21.38 -4.04 6.58
N GLU A 594 -22.54 -4.10 5.95
CA GLU A 594 -22.72 -4.05 4.51
C GLU A 594 -22.54 -2.64 3.87
N SER A 595 -22.10 -1.65 4.63
CA SER A 595 -22.03 -0.25 4.17
C SER A 595 -21.14 -0.04 2.95
N CYS A 596 -20.12 -0.87 2.75
CA CYS A 596 -19.21 -0.83 1.62
C CYS A 596 -19.34 -2.02 0.66
N ALA A 597 -20.24 -2.97 0.95
CA ALA A 597 -20.37 -4.22 0.19
C ALA A 597 -21.14 -4.10 -1.15
N GLY A 598 -21.64 -2.92 -1.49
CA GLY A 598 -22.34 -2.68 -2.76
C GLY A 598 -23.62 -3.51 -2.90
N ASN A 599 -23.61 -4.51 -3.79
CA ASN A 599 -24.74 -5.44 -3.94
C ASN A 599 -24.64 -6.67 -3.00
N GLY A 600 -23.60 -6.71 -2.15
CA GLY A 600 -23.26 -7.86 -1.32
C GLY A 600 -22.64 -9.01 -2.11
N GLY A 601 -22.22 -10.03 -1.38
CA GLY A 601 -21.60 -11.24 -1.91
C GLY A 601 -21.98 -12.47 -1.08
N ASP A 602 -21.31 -13.58 -1.33
CA ASP A 602 -21.49 -14.87 -0.62
C ASP A 602 -20.29 -15.20 0.29
N SER A 603 -19.45 -14.20 0.61
CA SER A 603 -18.26 -14.36 1.45
C SER A 603 -18.61 -14.74 2.90
N TYR A 604 -17.61 -14.88 3.76
CA TYR A 604 -17.84 -15.51 5.05
C TYR A 604 -17.00 -14.90 6.18
N CYS A 605 -17.51 -15.04 7.40
CA CYS A 605 -16.75 -14.94 8.63
C CYS A 605 -16.82 -16.27 9.36
N ASN A 606 -15.70 -16.97 9.48
CA ASN A 606 -15.55 -18.19 10.26
C ASN A 606 -14.78 -17.89 11.54
N VAL A 607 -15.20 -18.46 12.66
CA VAL A 607 -14.55 -18.26 13.95
C VAL A 607 -14.15 -19.62 14.55
N TYR A 608 -12.87 -19.72 14.91
CA TYR A 608 -12.26 -20.93 15.45
C TYR A 608 -11.73 -20.65 16.86
N ILE A 609 -12.24 -21.37 17.88
CA ILE A 609 -11.90 -21.11 19.28
C ILE A 609 -11.36 -22.41 19.92
N SER A 610 -10.09 -22.39 20.34
CA SER A 610 -9.46 -23.50 21.07
C SER A 610 -10.10 -23.70 22.45
N GLY A 611 -9.90 -24.89 23.03
CA GLY A 611 -10.56 -25.31 24.28
C GLY A 611 -10.20 -24.47 25.51
N ASP A 612 -9.10 -23.75 25.49
CA ASP A 612 -8.59 -22.87 26.55
C ASP A 612 -8.86 -21.38 26.29
N SER A 613 -9.41 -21.03 25.12
CA SER A 613 -9.72 -19.65 24.72
C SER A 613 -11.12 -19.21 25.14
N VAL A 614 -11.35 -17.90 25.28
CA VAL A 614 -12.59 -17.32 25.80
C VAL A 614 -13.07 -16.18 24.90
N TRP A 615 -14.31 -16.27 24.43
CA TRP A 615 -15.00 -15.15 23.79
C TRP A 615 -16.06 -14.55 24.76
N THR A 616 -15.83 -13.31 25.20
CA THR A 616 -16.79 -12.52 25.97
C THR A 616 -17.61 -11.66 25.02
N VAL A 617 -18.85 -12.06 24.78
CA VAL A 617 -19.77 -11.44 23.83
C VAL A 617 -20.35 -10.17 24.42
N THR A 618 -20.20 -9.04 23.73
CA THR A 618 -20.67 -7.71 24.16
C THR A 618 -21.93 -7.23 23.44
N GLY A 619 -22.27 -7.87 22.31
CA GLY A 619 -23.43 -7.57 21.46
C GLY A 619 -23.95 -8.81 20.73
N ASP A 620 -25.17 -8.72 20.16
CA ASP A 620 -25.63 -9.77 19.25
C ASP A 620 -24.63 -9.87 18.09
N SER A 621 -24.24 -11.11 17.78
CA SER A 621 -23.21 -11.39 16.78
C SER A 621 -23.75 -12.27 15.67
N VAL A 622 -23.33 -12.02 14.46
CA VAL A 622 -23.66 -12.82 13.27
C VAL A 622 -22.34 -13.30 12.67
N ILE A 623 -22.22 -14.58 12.40
CA ILE A 623 -21.06 -15.16 11.71
C ILE A 623 -21.54 -16.33 10.84
N LYS A 624 -20.76 -16.75 9.86
CA LYS A 624 -21.14 -17.86 8.99
C LYS A 624 -20.98 -19.21 9.69
N ASN A 625 -19.78 -19.51 10.14
CA ASN A 625 -19.51 -20.78 10.82
C ASN A 625 -18.77 -20.56 12.14
N LEU A 626 -19.20 -21.28 13.17
CA LEU A 626 -18.56 -21.28 14.49
C LEU A 626 -18.03 -22.68 14.81
N TYR A 627 -16.73 -22.79 14.99
CA TYR A 627 -15.99 -23.97 15.40
C TYR A 627 -15.39 -23.71 16.79
N SER A 628 -15.98 -24.24 17.85
CA SER A 628 -15.57 -23.85 19.21
C SER A 628 -15.50 -25.03 20.18
N GLU A 629 -14.33 -25.21 20.77
CA GLU A 629 -14.10 -25.99 21.99
C GLU A 629 -14.01 -25.10 23.22
N GLY A 630 -13.92 -23.76 23.03
CA GLY A 630 -13.68 -22.76 24.05
C GLY A 630 -14.93 -22.30 24.79
N THR A 631 -14.76 -21.29 25.61
CA THR A 631 -15.84 -20.71 26.44
C THR A 631 -16.44 -19.49 25.74
N ILE A 632 -17.78 -19.44 25.60
CA ILE A 632 -18.53 -18.31 25.04
C ILE A 632 -19.52 -17.81 26.09
N VAL A 633 -19.27 -16.60 26.63
CA VAL A 633 -20.04 -16.00 27.73
C VAL A 633 -20.27 -14.51 27.49
N ASP A 634 -21.18 -13.87 28.25
CA ASP A 634 -21.29 -12.41 28.32
C ASP A 634 -20.44 -11.82 29.46
N ASP A 635 -20.40 -10.48 29.57
CA ASP A 635 -19.69 -9.76 30.65
C ASP A 635 -20.05 -10.18 32.08
N SER A 636 -21.21 -10.78 32.26
CA SER A 636 -21.70 -11.29 33.55
C SER A 636 -21.36 -12.77 33.77
N GLY A 637 -20.70 -13.41 32.82
CA GLY A 637 -20.37 -14.83 32.84
C GLY A 637 -21.56 -15.74 32.49
N ASN A 638 -22.66 -15.21 31.92
CA ASN A 638 -23.76 -16.01 31.44
C ASN A 638 -23.41 -16.63 30.09
N THR A 639 -23.74 -17.89 29.91
CA THR A 639 -23.61 -18.58 28.60
C THR A 639 -24.47 -17.89 27.55
N VAL A 640 -23.95 -17.75 26.34
CA VAL A 640 -24.65 -17.12 25.22
C VAL A 640 -25.41 -18.16 24.41
N THR A 641 -26.61 -17.81 23.94
CA THR A 641 -27.39 -18.66 23.05
C THR A 641 -26.74 -18.69 21.66
N ILE A 642 -26.50 -19.92 21.11
CA ILE A 642 -26.04 -20.10 19.73
C ILE A 642 -27.21 -20.64 18.93
N VAL A 643 -27.61 -19.90 17.89
CA VAL A 643 -28.81 -20.23 17.09
C VAL A 643 -28.47 -20.16 15.58
N GLY A 644 -28.99 -21.12 14.85
CA GLY A 644 -28.90 -21.15 13.40
C GLY A 644 -29.84 -20.16 12.74
N ASN A 645 -29.51 -19.67 11.55
CA ASN A 645 -30.38 -18.85 10.72
C ASN A 645 -31.73 -19.50 10.40
N ASP A 646 -31.81 -20.84 10.46
CA ASP A 646 -33.03 -21.60 10.31
C ASP A 646 -33.88 -21.73 11.62
N GLY A 647 -33.37 -21.13 12.71
CA GLY A 647 -33.98 -21.19 14.04
C GLY A 647 -33.56 -22.42 14.86
N THR A 648 -32.64 -23.24 14.40
CA THR A 648 -32.08 -24.36 15.17
C THR A 648 -31.29 -23.80 16.36
N VAL A 649 -31.59 -24.20 17.58
CA VAL A 649 -30.81 -23.84 18.77
C VAL A 649 -29.75 -24.90 18.98
N TYR A 650 -28.48 -24.51 18.76
CA TYR A 650 -27.32 -25.40 18.98
C TYR A 650 -26.89 -25.41 20.44
N ALA A 651 -26.95 -24.28 21.13
CA ALA A 651 -26.69 -24.18 22.56
C ALA A 651 -27.65 -23.14 23.18
N GLU A 652 -28.33 -23.53 24.29
CA GLU A 652 -29.15 -22.62 25.08
C GLU A 652 -28.28 -21.88 26.09
N GLY A 653 -28.43 -20.55 26.15
CA GLY A 653 -27.77 -19.67 27.10
C GLY A 653 -28.74 -18.88 27.96
N SER A 654 -28.19 -18.13 28.93
CA SER A 654 -28.91 -17.21 29.79
C SER A 654 -28.54 -15.73 29.59
N SER A 655 -27.60 -15.49 28.70
CA SER A 655 -27.22 -14.13 28.28
C SER A 655 -28.38 -13.42 27.57
N LYS A 656 -28.37 -12.12 27.59
CA LYS A 656 -29.23 -11.28 26.77
C LYS A 656 -28.80 -11.24 25.30
N TYR A 657 -27.56 -11.65 25.01
CA TYR A 657 -26.98 -11.65 23.67
C TYR A 657 -27.12 -13.03 23.01
N THR A 658 -27.08 -13.03 21.68
CA THR A 658 -27.22 -14.20 20.84
C THR A 658 -26.10 -14.21 19.79
N VAL A 659 -25.55 -15.39 19.51
CA VAL A 659 -24.68 -15.64 18.35
C VAL A 659 -25.49 -16.39 17.31
N THR A 660 -25.68 -15.77 16.15
CA THR A 660 -26.39 -16.34 15.01
C THR A 660 -25.39 -16.89 14.00
N VAL A 661 -25.61 -18.14 13.54
CA VAL A 661 -24.66 -18.85 12.68
C VAL A 661 -25.39 -19.61 11.56
N ASP A 662 -24.70 -19.90 10.44
CA ASP A 662 -25.15 -20.89 9.46
C ASP A 662 -24.87 -22.32 9.96
N SER A 663 -23.68 -22.53 10.58
CA SER A 663 -23.34 -23.80 11.19
C SER A 663 -22.56 -23.63 12.50
N TYR A 664 -22.69 -24.64 13.38
CA TYR A 664 -21.92 -24.74 14.62
C TYR A 664 -21.37 -26.16 14.81
N GLU A 665 -20.08 -26.23 15.12
CA GLU A 665 -19.41 -27.45 15.52
C GLU A 665 -18.71 -27.28 16.88
N ALA A 666 -18.92 -28.26 17.80
CA ALA A 666 -18.26 -28.26 19.11
C ALA A 666 -16.85 -28.87 19.03
N SER A 667 -16.12 -28.53 17.95
CA SER A 667 -14.71 -28.86 17.70
C SER A 667 -14.12 -27.83 16.77
N ALA A 668 -12.84 -27.51 16.90
CA ALA A 668 -12.15 -26.55 16.06
C ALA A 668 -10.92 -27.20 15.39
N ASP A 669 -10.86 -27.17 14.06
CA ASP A 669 -9.62 -27.45 13.33
C ASP A 669 -8.78 -26.18 13.28
N LEU A 670 -7.70 -26.18 14.03
CA LEU A 670 -6.79 -25.02 14.17
C LEU A 670 -5.61 -25.06 13.20
N SER A 671 -5.58 -26.02 12.26
CA SER A 671 -4.46 -26.19 11.33
C SER A 671 -4.31 -25.06 10.32
N GLY A 672 -5.34 -24.20 10.16
CA GLY A 672 -5.30 -22.99 9.33
C GLY A 672 -4.78 -21.74 10.06
N ALA A 673 -4.52 -21.81 11.37
CA ALA A 673 -3.93 -20.71 12.12
C ALA A 673 -2.51 -20.41 11.62
N ALA A 674 -2.19 -19.11 11.51
CA ALA A 674 -0.86 -18.67 11.12
C ALA A 674 0.18 -18.94 12.23
N ASP A 675 1.47 -18.96 11.86
CA ASP A 675 2.63 -19.08 12.75
C ASP A 675 3.48 -17.80 12.65
N GLY A 676 3.79 -17.18 13.78
CA GLY A 676 4.55 -15.93 13.85
C GLY A 676 6.07 -16.08 13.69
N GLY A 677 6.61 -17.29 13.72
CA GLY A 677 8.04 -17.52 13.71
C GLY A 677 8.77 -16.91 14.92
N THR A 678 10.07 -16.70 14.80
CA THR A 678 10.89 -16.04 15.82
C THR A 678 11.92 -15.11 15.18
N PHE A 679 12.34 -14.04 15.87
CA PHE A 679 13.38 -13.13 15.36
C PHE A 679 14.68 -13.85 14.96
N SER A 680 15.03 -14.94 15.67
CA SER A 680 16.26 -15.70 15.36
C SER A 680 16.30 -16.29 13.94
N ASP A 681 15.14 -16.40 13.27
CA ASP A 681 15.04 -16.92 11.90
C ASP A 681 15.49 -15.85 10.87
N TYR A 682 15.53 -14.58 11.27
CA TYR A 682 15.85 -13.41 10.44
C TYR A 682 17.09 -12.66 10.90
N ALA A 683 17.55 -12.90 12.13
CA ALA A 683 18.64 -12.14 12.74
C ALA A 683 19.95 -12.22 11.94
N VAL A 684 20.55 -11.06 11.70
CA VAL A 684 21.85 -10.92 11.04
C VAL A 684 22.88 -10.47 12.08
N SER A 685 24.10 -10.96 11.99
CA SER A 685 25.19 -10.57 12.91
C SER A 685 25.66 -9.14 12.59
N LYS A 686 25.74 -8.28 13.62
CA LYS A 686 26.36 -6.94 13.56
C LYS A 686 27.86 -7.04 13.26
#